data_6953f9bcf594903e0b2be98083efd58f
#
_entry.id   6953f9bcf594903e0b2be98083efd58f
#
_cell.length_a   1.000
_cell.length_b   1.000
_cell.length_c   1.000
_cell.angle_alpha   90.00
_cell.angle_beta   90.00
_cell.angle_gamma   90.00
#
_symmetry.space_group_name_H-M   'P 1'
#
loop_
_entity.id
_entity.type
_entity.pdbx_description
1 polymer ?
#
loop_
_entity_poly.entity_id
_entity_poly.type
_entity_poly.pdbx_seq_one_letter_code
_entity_poly.pdbx_strand_id
1 'polypeptide(L)'
;MAAPTVSAAQAIGEYLQAPDDLVKVAAFRKKLEKEKASIDARLKTGVKEQLEATRRGLAKLLGTRDNVQAIRDEMASIERECDDMSIKVSTFDQISRVSMVHRNFESTEEMVNNLLEMATRLDHLEHMLASDSRDIVGPAPNLLIIHYHLNQLERFRNETMHEAQKASASSQKTLTRWFERLNKVIAQFDEYFEELAKNILPLVRAGHSDVVVRLVKIAEVEGKEDEKASIQTAIQLSAALKFKTSQGDARVLKHYRQKIMKAITASVQMKMEDAFERDRENPVAFLEGLTWVYQDILRIEKDVVVCFPADYDIYSHYVREYHKALNTVVKRMASEKLEATTMLSLHEWIKEYKQNMKELNIPPELLEPPLLDGKEQQLIEDYVQLIIEKLDEWSANLMSTEISDFTKREEPPEIDSDGIYCTQGAVILFQMVNQQVDLATESGQGAILARVVSEVNRVMRGIQEQWTKTIDSEFKHQIEKPEEAVGGLVEYCIALANDQVKSADYAEALLGRLEPLVSEKYRVTINERLNDAIDGYLDVAKKCMQTLIDIIFNDLKPATKALFQQSWYDGVMHQIVETFRDYMADYQSYLNAALLELLVEDLLDAFLLTYLNALANSPKLRMPAAAERMRDDINEASTFFASVSPGQDLASRFGVLEMILAMLEASKDFVFLSFWSFAKEHGPNLAFVEGVLRSRSDFDRSAVNEIMESIRRKVKDEGLTDPPEPTIMKKVAVGNAFTRFLRT
;
A
#
# COMPACT_ATOMS: atom_id res chain seq x y z
N MET A 1 26.01 21.93 -9.13
CA MET A 1 24.58 22.23 -9.29
C MET A 1 24.15 23.10 -8.11
N ALA A 2 23.67 24.31 -8.36
CA ALA A 2 23.19 25.19 -7.29
C ALA A 2 21.85 24.65 -6.80
N ALA A 3 21.75 24.37 -5.49
CA ALA A 3 20.48 24.07 -4.85
C ALA A 3 19.48 25.22 -5.09
N PRO A 4 18.18 24.94 -5.25
CA PRO A 4 17.20 25.99 -5.43
C PRO A 4 17.19 26.89 -4.21
N THR A 5 17.54 28.17 -4.41
CA THR A 5 17.48 29.18 -3.37
C THR A 5 16.01 29.41 -3.01
N VAL A 6 15.53 28.75 -1.97
CA VAL A 6 14.24 29.09 -1.36
C VAL A 6 14.32 30.55 -0.93
N SER A 7 13.40 31.39 -1.40
CA SER A 7 13.40 32.81 -1.05
C SER A 7 13.24 32.93 0.48
N ALA A 8 13.96 33.87 1.09
CA ALA A 8 13.89 34.10 2.55
C ALA A 8 12.44 34.33 3.02
N ALA A 9 11.60 34.93 2.18
CA ALA A 9 10.18 35.12 2.44
C ALA A 9 9.42 33.78 2.50
N GLN A 10 9.78 32.82 1.66
CA GLN A 10 9.15 31.50 1.59
C GLN A 10 9.53 30.64 2.81
N ALA A 11 10.80 30.66 3.20
CA ALA A 11 11.28 29.98 4.41
C ALA A 11 10.71 30.58 5.71
N ILE A 12 10.45 31.88 5.75
CA ILE A 12 9.78 32.53 6.88
C ILE A 12 8.28 32.19 6.89
N GLY A 13 7.63 32.10 5.72
CA GLY A 13 6.22 31.75 5.58
C GLY A 13 5.90 30.32 6.01
N GLU A 14 6.85 29.38 5.88
CA GLU A 14 6.70 28.02 6.36
C GLU A 14 6.75 27.89 7.89
N TYR A 15 7.43 28.84 8.56
CA TYR A 15 7.58 28.85 10.02
C TYR A 15 6.54 29.70 10.75
N LEU A 16 5.88 30.62 10.07
CA LEU A 16 4.89 31.54 10.64
C LEU A 16 3.55 31.35 9.90
N GLN A 17 2.81 30.31 10.26
CA GLN A 17 1.54 29.95 9.61
C GLN A 17 0.31 30.47 10.36
N ALA A 18 0.44 30.80 11.63
CA ALA A 18 -0.67 31.26 12.47
C ALA A 18 -0.31 32.54 13.26
N PRO A 19 -1.27 33.39 13.64
CA PRO A 19 -1.02 34.60 14.44
C PRO A 19 -0.30 34.33 15.76
N ASP A 20 -0.49 33.16 16.36
CA ASP A 20 0.15 32.75 17.62
C ASP A 20 1.64 32.42 17.46
N ASP A 21 2.12 32.23 16.25
CA ASP A 21 3.53 31.96 15.99
C ASP A 21 4.41 33.20 16.13
N LEU A 22 3.82 34.40 16.22
CA LEU A 22 4.55 35.64 16.51
C LEU A 22 5.29 35.62 17.82
N VAL A 23 4.83 34.85 18.79
CA VAL A 23 5.52 34.66 20.09
C VAL A 23 6.87 33.92 19.91
N LYS A 24 6.97 33.07 18.86
CA LYS A 24 8.16 32.27 18.57
C LYS A 24 9.22 33.00 17.75
N VAL A 25 8.90 34.20 17.22
CA VAL A 25 9.81 34.99 16.36
C VAL A 25 11.12 35.33 17.02
N ALA A 26 11.09 35.69 18.29
CA ALA A 26 12.31 36.04 19.06
C ALA A 26 13.24 34.82 19.22
N ALA A 27 12.67 33.65 19.47
CA ALA A 27 13.43 32.40 19.62
C ALA A 27 13.98 31.93 18.24
N PHE A 28 13.21 32.07 17.19
CA PHE A 28 13.62 31.74 15.81
C PHE A 28 14.73 32.68 15.33
N ARG A 29 14.59 33.98 15.55
CA ARG A 29 15.64 34.97 15.26
C ARG A 29 16.94 34.61 15.96
N LYS A 30 16.90 34.28 17.25
CA LYS A 30 18.08 33.86 18.02
C LYS A 30 18.70 32.58 17.48
N LYS A 31 17.89 31.64 16.99
CA LYS A 31 18.36 30.41 16.34
C LYS A 31 19.09 30.73 15.02
N LEU A 32 18.49 31.54 14.16
CA LEU A 32 19.09 31.96 12.89
C LEU A 32 20.38 32.77 13.09
N GLU A 33 20.43 33.67 14.10
CA GLU A 33 21.64 34.42 14.47
C GLU A 33 22.76 33.47 14.94
N LYS A 34 22.42 32.41 15.68
CA LYS A 34 23.37 31.38 16.11
C LYS A 34 23.87 30.53 14.94
N GLU A 35 22.97 30.13 14.00
CA GLU A 35 23.34 29.40 12.80
C GLU A 35 24.21 30.25 11.88
N LYS A 36 23.85 31.52 11.66
CA LYS A 36 24.66 32.47 10.90
C LYS A 36 26.05 32.59 11.48
N ALA A 37 26.16 32.80 12.81
CA ALA A 37 27.46 32.91 13.48
C ALA A 37 28.29 31.62 13.35
N SER A 38 27.64 30.44 13.38
CA SER A 38 28.31 29.16 13.15
C SER A 38 28.83 29.04 11.71
N ILE A 39 28.01 29.40 10.70
CA ILE A 39 28.38 29.37 9.29
C ILE A 39 29.54 30.38 9.04
N ASP A 40 29.42 31.60 9.56
CA ASP A 40 30.46 32.61 9.42
C ASP A 40 31.79 32.17 10.08
N ALA A 41 31.73 31.49 11.24
CA ALA A 41 32.91 30.93 11.90
C ALA A 41 33.54 29.81 11.04
N ARG A 42 32.71 28.89 10.50
CA ARG A 42 33.18 27.79 9.60
C ARG A 42 33.78 28.34 8.31
N LEU A 43 33.13 29.34 7.71
CA LEU A 43 33.65 30.00 6.51
C LEU A 43 35.00 30.68 6.77
N LYS A 44 35.09 31.41 7.88
CA LYS A 44 36.32 32.08 8.29
C LYS A 44 37.48 31.11 8.58
N THR A 45 37.14 29.93 9.19
CA THR A 45 38.12 28.88 9.43
C THR A 45 38.56 28.22 8.10
N GLY A 46 37.61 27.88 7.23
CA GLY A 46 37.92 27.28 5.91
C GLY A 46 38.75 28.21 5.02
N VAL A 47 38.41 29.52 5.01
CA VAL A 47 39.21 30.53 4.28
C VAL A 47 40.62 30.64 4.85
N LYS A 48 40.75 30.60 6.17
CA LYS A 48 42.06 30.63 6.85
C LYS A 48 42.90 29.40 6.54
N GLU A 49 42.29 28.21 6.61
CA GLU A 49 42.94 26.93 6.25
C GLU A 49 43.40 26.89 4.79
N GLN A 50 42.54 27.37 3.89
CA GLN A 50 42.87 27.46 2.46
C GLN A 50 43.98 28.44 2.18
N LEU A 51 43.99 29.59 2.88
CA LEU A 51 45.06 30.58 2.79
C LEU A 51 46.41 30.03 3.30
N GLU A 52 46.36 29.31 4.44
CA GLU A 52 47.55 28.66 5.00
C GLU A 52 48.07 27.51 4.13
N ALA A 53 47.17 26.73 3.53
CA ALA A 53 47.54 25.67 2.56
C ALA A 53 48.19 26.27 1.30
N THR A 54 47.64 27.35 0.78
CA THR A 54 48.19 28.06 -0.37
C THR A 54 49.54 28.69 -0.03
N ARG A 55 49.68 29.29 1.18
CA ARG A 55 50.96 29.83 1.65
C ARG A 55 52.06 28.74 1.79
N ARG A 56 51.65 27.58 2.37
CA ARG A 56 52.57 26.44 2.49
C ARG A 56 52.95 25.88 1.12
N GLY A 57 52.00 25.80 0.16
CA GLY A 57 52.26 25.42 -1.21
C GLY A 57 53.21 26.37 -1.92
N LEU A 58 53.00 27.70 -1.76
CA LEU A 58 53.88 28.71 -2.34
C LEU A 58 55.28 28.67 -1.74
N ALA A 59 55.38 28.53 -0.41
CA ALA A 59 56.68 28.39 0.27
C ALA A 59 57.45 27.16 -0.22
N LYS A 60 56.78 26.03 -0.41
CA LYS A 60 57.39 24.82 -0.99
C LYS A 60 57.88 25.03 -2.44
N LEU A 61 57.06 25.70 -3.28
CA LEU A 61 57.43 26.02 -4.66
C LEU A 61 58.65 26.96 -4.71
N LEU A 62 58.68 27.97 -3.84
CA LEU A 62 59.83 28.86 -3.74
C LEU A 62 61.07 28.12 -3.29
N GLY A 63 60.96 27.27 -2.23
CA GLY A 63 62.08 26.45 -1.78
C GLY A 63 62.59 25.45 -2.85
N THR A 64 61.63 24.86 -3.65
CA THR A 64 62.01 24.00 -4.75
C THR A 64 62.74 24.78 -5.83
N ARG A 65 62.28 25.98 -6.17
CA ARG A 65 62.98 26.86 -7.14
C ARG A 65 64.38 27.16 -6.70
N ASP A 66 64.53 27.53 -5.42
CA ASP A 66 65.86 27.91 -4.85
C ASP A 66 66.79 26.69 -4.81
N ASN A 67 66.28 25.49 -4.50
CA ASN A 67 67.06 24.25 -4.58
C ASN A 67 67.48 23.94 -6.03
N VAL A 68 66.55 24.10 -7.01
CA VAL A 68 66.88 23.90 -8.42
C VAL A 68 67.94 24.89 -8.92
N GLN A 69 67.87 26.15 -8.42
CA GLN A 69 68.86 27.13 -8.75
C GLN A 69 70.23 26.79 -8.13
N ALA A 70 70.27 26.35 -6.86
CA ALA A 70 71.49 25.92 -6.20
C ALA A 70 72.14 24.71 -6.93
N ILE A 71 71.33 23.70 -7.32
CA ILE A 71 71.81 22.56 -8.13
C ILE A 71 72.37 23.05 -9.46
N ARG A 72 71.75 24.02 -10.09
CA ARG A 72 72.20 24.57 -11.37
C ARG A 72 73.54 25.30 -11.22
N ASP A 73 73.67 26.06 -10.11
CA ASP A 73 74.91 26.77 -9.82
C ASP A 73 76.09 25.81 -9.47
N GLU A 74 75.75 24.73 -8.71
CA GLU A 74 76.74 23.67 -8.40
C GLU A 74 77.11 22.90 -9.69
N MET A 75 76.16 22.56 -10.56
CA MET A 75 76.49 21.94 -11.84
C MET A 75 77.35 22.81 -12.74
N ALA A 76 77.04 24.10 -12.79
CA ALA A 76 77.90 25.04 -13.57
C ALA A 76 79.33 25.21 -12.96
N SER A 77 79.47 25.00 -11.64
CA SER A 77 80.80 24.97 -10.97
C SER A 77 81.52 23.72 -11.30
N ILE A 78 80.90 22.55 -11.24
CA ILE A 78 81.45 21.24 -11.63
C ILE A 78 81.80 21.23 -13.10
N GLU A 79 81.00 21.79 -14.01
CA GLU A 79 81.27 21.90 -15.42
C GLU A 79 82.55 22.71 -15.67
N ARG A 80 82.69 23.86 -14.97
CA ARG A 80 83.96 24.65 -15.07
C ARG A 80 85.20 23.93 -14.53
N GLU A 81 85.07 23.18 -13.41
CA GLU A 81 86.15 22.38 -12.88
C GLU A 81 86.53 21.19 -13.79
N CYS A 82 85.53 20.57 -14.41
CA CYS A 82 85.73 19.50 -15.36
C CYS A 82 86.43 20.00 -16.65
N ASP A 83 85.99 21.17 -17.17
CA ASP A 83 86.61 21.79 -18.36
C ASP A 83 88.09 22.12 -18.09
N ASP A 84 88.44 22.58 -16.89
CA ASP A 84 89.81 22.87 -16.51
C ASP A 84 90.64 21.62 -16.34
N MET A 85 90.08 20.48 -15.97
CA MET A 85 90.73 19.19 -15.89
C MET A 85 90.88 18.55 -17.27
N SER A 86 89.90 18.68 -18.20
CA SER A 86 90.01 18.17 -19.59
C SER A 86 91.12 18.82 -20.41
N ILE A 87 91.49 20.08 -20.09
CA ILE A 87 92.61 20.81 -20.74
C ILE A 87 93.94 20.39 -20.18
N LYS A 88 94.00 19.94 -18.91
CA LYS A 88 95.29 19.52 -18.29
C LYS A 88 95.78 18.13 -18.56
N VAL A 89 94.89 17.23 -19.04
CA VAL A 89 95.25 15.81 -19.34
C VAL A 89 95.05 15.56 -20.82
N SER A 90 96.12 15.45 -21.56
CA SER A 90 96.15 15.24 -23.03
C SER A 90 95.45 13.93 -23.48
N THR A 91 95.20 13.02 -22.55
CA THR A 91 94.51 11.72 -22.78
C THR A 91 93.15 11.62 -22.15
N PHE A 92 92.52 12.76 -21.67
CA PHE A 92 91.28 12.77 -20.95
C PHE A 92 90.07 12.21 -21.78
N ASP A 93 90.04 12.56 -23.06
CA ASP A 93 88.96 12.01 -23.96
C ASP A 93 89.12 10.51 -24.15
N GLN A 94 90.34 9.96 -24.18
CA GLN A 94 90.55 8.55 -24.30
C GLN A 94 90.14 7.82 -22.98
N ILE A 95 90.57 8.37 -21.83
CA ILE A 95 90.22 7.84 -20.53
C ILE A 95 88.67 7.91 -20.31
N SER A 96 88.07 8.98 -20.68
CA SER A 96 86.64 9.18 -20.59
C SER A 96 85.86 8.14 -21.44
N ARG A 97 86.32 7.92 -22.69
CA ARG A 97 85.78 6.87 -23.59
C ARG A 97 85.96 5.47 -23.02
N VAL A 98 87.16 5.15 -22.52
CA VAL A 98 87.45 3.83 -21.92
C VAL A 98 86.63 3.65 -20.64
N SER A 99 86.51 4.66 -19.81
CA SER A 99 85.64 4.63 -18.60
C SER A 99 84.16 4.46 -18.96
N MET A 100 83.63 5.15 -20.00
CA MET A 100 82.31 4.99 -20.51
C MET A 100 82.09 3.56 -21.04
N VAL A 101 82.97 3.04 -21.81
CA VAL A 101 82.91 1.67 -22.35
C VAL A 101 82.99 0.65 -21.21
N HIS A 102 83.81 0.84 -20.21
CA HIS A 102 83.93 -0.05 -19.04
C HIS A 102 82.63 -0.06 -18.27
N ARG A 103 82.03 1.14 -17.96
CA ARG A 103 80.72 1.23 -17.30
C ARG A 103 79.58 0.58 -18.09
N ASN A 104 79.62 0.72 -19.42
CA ASN A 104 78.65 0.08 -20.30
C ASN A 104 78.76 -1.44 -20.24
N PHE A 105 80.01 -1.98 -20.19
CA PHE A 105 80.23 -3.43 -20.05
C PHE A 105 79.79 -3.92 -18.66
N GLU A 106 80.15 -3.22 -17.58
CA GLU A 106 79.72 -3.58 -16.24
C GLU A 106 78.12 -3.55 -16.13
N SER A 107 77.51 -2.51 -16.66
CA SER A 107 76.04 -2.42 -16.66
C SER A 107 75.38 -3.51 -17.51
N THR A 108 76.04 -3.90 -18.63
CA THR A 108 75.52 -4.99 -19.47
C THR A 108 75.74 -6.36 -18.81
N GLU A 109 76.89 -6.58 -18.13
CA GLU A 109 77.13 -7.79 -17.36
C GLU A 109 76.14 -7.95 -16.21
N GLU A 110 75.88 -6.85 -15.44
CA GLU A 110 74.89 -6.84 -14.40
C GLU A 110 73.46 -7.14 -14.94
N MET A 111 73.13 -6.55 -16.09
CA MET A 111 71.86 -6.81 -16.76
C MET A 111 71.74 -8.27 -17.20
N VAL A 112 72.73 -8.86 -17.78
CA VAL A 112 72.76 -10.28 -18.20
C VAL A 112 72.63 -11.20 -16.98
N ASN A 113 73.41 -10.94 -15.92
CA ASN A 113 73.32 -11.71 -14.68
C ASN A 113 71.92 -11.64 -14.07
N ASN A 114 71.30 -10.45 -14.01
CA ASN A 114 69.94 -10.29 -13.54
C ASN A 114 68.89 -11.03 -14.39
N LEU A 115 69.07 -11.07 -15.72
CA LEU A 115 68.27 -11.87 -16.64
C LEU A 115 68.39 -13.38 -16.37
N LEU A 116 69.58 -13.88 -16.14
CA LEU A 116 69.86 -15.30 -15.85
C LEU A 116 69.27 -15.73 -14.50
N GLU A 117 69.39 -14.86 -13.47
CA GLU A 117 68.84 -15.15 -12.17
C GLU A 117 67.30 -15.03 -12.14
N MET A 118 66.69 -14.24 -13.05
CA MET A 118 65.30 -14.00 -13.10
C MET A 118 64.46 -15.29 -13.17
N ALA A 119 64.89 -16.28 -13.95
CA ALA A 119 64.17 -17.55 -14.07
C ALA A 119 64.06 -18.28 -12.72
N THR A 120 65.14 -18.36 -11.94
CA THR A 120 65.12 -18.98 -10.61
C THR A 120 64.32 -18.20 -9.60
N ARG A 121 64.37 -16.87 -9.67
CA ARG A 121 63.54 -15.99 -8.82
C ARG A 121 62.08 -16.15 -9.14
N LEU A 122 61.71 -16.29 -10.44
CA LEU A 122 60.28 -16.51 -10.81
C LEU A 122 59.81 -17.90 -10.38
N ASP A 123 60.59 -18.97 -10.47
CA ASP A 123 60.23 -20.29 -9.95
C ASP A 123 59.89 -20.25 -8.46
N HIS A 124 60.70 -19.52 -7.69
CA HIS A 124 60.45 -19.35 -6.25
C HIS A 124 59.18 -18.54 -5.97
N LEU A 125 58.96 -17.44 -6.73
CA LEU A 125 57.74 -16.62 -6.59
C LEU A 125 56.46 -17.37 -6.98
N GLU A 126 56.48 -18.13 -8.07
CA GLU A 126 55.35 -18.99 -8.48
C GLU A 126 55.03 -20.03 -7.41
N HIS A 127 56.06 -20.65 -6.77
CA HIS A 127 55.86 -21.60 -5.71
C HIS A 127 55.22 -20.94 -4.44
N MET A 128 55.70 -19.77 -4.03
CA MET A 128 55.17 -19.02 -2.90
C MET A 128 53.73 -18.57 -3.17
N LEU A 129 53.45 -18.06 -4.38
CA LEU A 129 52.11 -17.65 -4.79
C LEU A 129 51.15 -18.83 -4.82
N ALA A 130 51.57 -19.96 -5.39
CA ALA A 130 50.78 -21.19 -5.40
C ALA A 130 50.51 -21.76 -4.00
N SER A 131 51.45 -21.55 -3.05
CA SER A 131 51.26 -21.93 -1.64
C SER A 131 50.18 -21.06 -0.97
N ASP A 132 50.31 -19.74 -1.10
CA ASP A 132 49.39 -18.80 -0.45
C ASP A 132 47.97 -18.83 -1.10
N SER A 133 47.91 -19.09 -2.43
CA SER A 133 46.60 -19.15 -3.15
C SER A 133 45.80 -20.40 -2.87
N ARG A 134 46.35 -21.44 -2.22
CA ARG A 134 45.58 -22.66 -1.86
C ARG A 134 44.52 -22.43 -0.82
N ASP A 135 44.74 -21.48 0.08
CA ASP A 135 43.81 -21.10 1.12
C ASP A 135 43.67 -19.58 1.14
N ILE A 136 42.68 -19.09 0.43
CA ILE A 136 42.42 -17.66 0.29
C ILE A 136 42.02 -17.00 1.63
N VAL A 137 41.45 -17.75 2.56
CA VAL A 137 41.06 -17.26 3.89
C VAL A 137 42.16 -17.50 4.93
N GLY A 138 43.30 -18.09 4.53
CA GLY A 138 44.42 -18.38 5.38
C GLY A 138 45.34 -17.18 5.66
N PRO A 139 46.46 -17.42 6.36
CA PRO A 139 47.35 -16.38 6.87
C PRO A 139 48.22 -15.67 5.82
N ALA A 140 48.28 -16.16 4.56
CA ALA A 140 49.05 -15.59 3.44
C ALA A 140 50.46 -15.06 3.83
N PRO A 141 51.36 -15.89 4.36
CA PRO A 141 52.62 -15.43 4.95
C PRO A 141 53.56 -14.76 3.95
N ASN A 142 53.48 -15.16 2.69
CA ASN A 142 54.41 -14.70 1.65
C ASN A 142 53.92 -13.44 0.90
N LEU A 143 52.71 -12.94 1.15
CA LEU A 143 52.07 -11.86 0.40
C LEU A 143 52.96 -10.61 0.19
N LEU A 144 53.58 -10.09 1.26
CA LEU A 144 54.47 -8.92 1.16
C LEU A 144 55.78 -9.24 0.48
N ILE A 145 56.33 -10.45 0.67
CA ILE A 145 57.57 -10.90 0.08
C ILE A 145 57.40 -11.04 -1.43
N ILE A 146 56.32 -11.67 -1.87
CA ILE A 146 56.01 -11.81 -3.30
C ILE A 146 55.87 -10.41 -3.94
N HIS A 147 55.08 -9.54 -3.34
CA HIS A 147 54.90 -8.17 -3.85
C HIS A 147 56.22 -7.41 -3.96
N TYR A 148 57.08 -7.49 -2.94
CA TYR A 148 58.36 -6.81 -2.93
C TYR A 148 59.29 -7.29 -4.08
N HIS A 149 59.40 -8.60 -4.26
CA HIS A 149 60.25 -9.15 -5.30
C HIS A 149 59.66 -8.91 -6.71
N LEU A 150 58.35 -9.01 -6.88
CA LEU A 150 57.67 -8.65 -8.13
C LEU A 150 57.95 -7.20 -8.50
N ASN A 151 57.88 -6.29 -7.55
CA ASN A 151 58.14 -4.87 -7.76
C ASN A 151 59.59 -4.62 -8.18
N GLN A 152 60.56 -5.35 -7.62
CA GLN A 152 61.96 -5.27 -8.06
C GLN A 152 62.14 -5.75 -9.51
N LEU A 153 61.51 -6.88 -9.86
CA LEU A 153 61.60 -7.42 -11.22
C LEU A 153 60.85 -6.53 -12.23
N GLU A 154 59.74 -5.91 -11.85
CA GLU A 154 59.04 -4.93 -12.70
C GLU A 154 59.88 -3.67 -12.96
N ARG A 155 60.53 -3.14 -11.94
CA ARG A 155 61.47 -2.02 -12.12
C ARG A 155 62.60 -2.39 -13.07
N PHE A 156 63.21 -3.54 -12.84
CA PHE A 156 64.23 -4.05 -13.73
C PHE A 156 63.74 -4.22 -15.17
N ARG A 157 62.55 -4.80 -15.37
CA ARG A 157 61.94 -4.91 -16.70
C ARG A 157 61.76 -3.53 -17.34
N ASN A 158 61.21 -2.56 -16.63
CA ASN A 158 60.91 -1.22 -17.16
C ASN A 158 62.18 -0.47 -17.50
N GLU A 159 63.18 -0.54 -16.65
CA GLU A 159 64.54 0.02 -16.92
C GLU A 159 65.22 -0.65 -18.16
N THR A 160 65.19 -1.98 -18.21
CA THR A 160 65.75 -2.75 -19.32
C THR A 160 65.01 -2.45 -20.64
N MET A 161 63.68 -2.37 -20.61
CA MET A 161 62.91 -2.07 -21.82
C MET A 161 63.06 -0.60 -22.24
N HIS A 162 63.30 0.32 -21.32
CA HIS A 162 63.60 1.71 -21.64
C HIS A 162 65.02 1.83 -22.36
N GLU A 163 65.99 1.14 -21.83
CA GLU A 163 67.31 1.08 -22.51
C GLU A 163 67.19 0.41 -23.86
N ALA A 164 66.39 -0.65 -23.99
CA ALA A 164 66.16 -1.37 -25.24
C ALA A 164 65.50 -0.53 -26.36
N GLN A 165 64.74 0.55 -25.98
CA GLN A 165 64.21 1.47 -27.00
C GLN A 165 65.29 2.12 -27.87
N LYS A 166 66.53 2.24 -27.37
CA LYS A 166 67.63 2.76 -28.08
C LYS A 166 68.33 1.70 -29.00
N ALA A 167 67.92 0.41 -28.83
CA ALA A 167 68.46 -0.73 -29.55
C ALA A 167 67.64 -1.14 -30.76
N SER A 168 68.00 -2.21 -31.46
CA SER A 168 67.30 -2.73 -32.62
C SER A 168 65.93 -3.29 -32.28
N ALA A 169 64.97 -3.23 -33.24
CA ALA A 169 63.65 -3.85 -33.07
C ALA A 169 63.69 -5.37 -32.78
N SER A 170 64.78 -6.06 -33.25
CA SER A 170 65.00 -7.49 -32.94
C SER A 170 65.29 -7.69 -31.45
N SER A 171 66.14 -6.83 -30.86
CA SER A 171 66.50 -6.87 -29.44
C SER A 171 65.32 -6.61 -28.56
N GLN A 172 64.47 -5.67 -28.93
CA GLN A 172 63.23 -5.36 -28.22
C GLN A 172 62.30 -6.59 -28.20
N LYS A 173 62.00 -7.23 -29.33
CA LYS A 173 61.25 -8.46 -29.41
C LYS A 173 61.81 -9.60 -28.55
N THR A 174 63.08 -9.76 -28.51
CA THR A 174 63.72 -10.80 -27.70
C THR A 174 63.52 -10.51 -26.21
N LEU A 175 63.72 -9.29 -25.75
CA LEU A 175 63.51 -8.90 -24.37
C LEU A 175 62.00 -8.99 -23.95
N THR A 176 61.10 -8.58 -24.81
CA THR A 176 59.70 -8.76 -24.59
C THR A 176 59.35 -10.22 -24.33
N ARG A 177 59.91 -11.16 -25.12
CA ARG A 177 59.68 -12.59 -24.92
C ARG A 177 60.30 -13.11 -23.61
N TRP A 178 61.46 -12.58 -23.21
CA TRP A 178 62.05 -12.91 -21.92
C TRP A 178 61.22 -12.49 -20.74
N PHE A 179 60.54 -11.33 -20.78
CA PHE A 179 59.68 -10.82 -19.74
C PHE A 179 58.22 -11.36 -19.79
N GLU A 180 57.86 -12.19 -20.78
CA GLU A 180 56.51 -12.75 -20.90
C GLU A 180 56.12 -13.59 -19.68
N ARG A 181 57.06 -14.41 -19.14
CA ARG A 181 56.82 -15.17 -17.92
C ARG A 181 56.61 -14.27 -16.70
N LEU A 182 57.42 -13.23 -16.53
CA LEU A 182 57.24 -12.24 -15.47
C LEU A 182 55.87 -11.58 -15.55
N ASN A 183 55.42 -11.16 -16.72
CA ASN A 183 54.14 -10.57 -16.92
C ASN A 183 52.97 -11.53 -16.54
N LYS A 184 53.14 -12.83 -16.81
CA LYS A 184 52.20 -13.86 -16.40
C LYS A 184 52.13 -14.02 -14.88
N VAL A 185 53.24 -14.02 -14.18
CA VAL A 185 53.28 -14.10 -12.71
C VAL A 185 52.71 -12.85 -12.07
N ILE A 186 52.93 -11.67 -12.66
CA ILE A 186 52.32 -10.43 -12.22
C ILE A 186 50.75 -10.49 -12.34
N ALA A 187 50.28 -10.99 -13.49
CA ALA A 187 48.83 -11.16 -13.69
C ALA A 187 48.21 -12.16 -12.67
N GLN A 188 48.89 -13.26 -12.38
CA GLN A 188 48.46 -14.23 -11.35
C GLN A 188 48.48 -13.61 -9.96
N PHE A 189 49.44 -12.73 -9.64
CA PHE A 189 49.44 -11.99 -8.38
C PHE A 189 48.32 -10.98 -8.32
N ASP A 190 48.00 -10.29 -9.40
CA ASP A 190 46.88 -9.37 -9.50
C ASP A 190 45.54 -10.08 -9.26
N GLU A 191 45.33 -11.26 -9.85
CA GLU A 191 44.17 -12.12 -9.61
C GLU A 191 44.07 -12.55 -8.14
N TYR A 192 45.19 -13.01 -7.56
CA TYR A 192 45.27 -13.38 -6.15
C TYR A 192 44.96 -12.19 -5.22
N PHE A 193 45.52 -11.02 -5.54
CA PHE A 193 45.24 -9.79 -4.82
C PHE A 193 43.72 -9.42 -4.84
N GLU A 194 43.10 -9.55 -6.00
CA GLU A 194 41.67 -9.30 -6.16
C GLU A 194 40.82 -10.32 -5.40
N GLU A 195 41.22 -11.60 -5.39
CA GLU A 195 40.52 -12.63 -4.59
C GLU A 195 40.65 -12.39 -3.08
N LEU A 196 41.82 -11.97 -2.58
CA LEU A 196 41.99 -11.57 -1.20
C LEU A 196 41.08 -10.36 -0.87
N ALA A 197 40.97 -9.39 -1.79
CA ALA A 197 40.14 -8.21 -1.61
C ALA A 197 38.63 -8.54 -1.59
N LYS A 198 38.17 -9.55 -2.32
CA LYS A 198 36.81 -10.06 -2.24
C LYS A 198 36.50 -10.74 -0.90
N ASN A 199 37.56 -11.33 -0.29
CA ASN A 199 37.44 -12.14 0.92
C ASN A 199 37.83 -11.39 2.21
N ILE A 200 37.85 -10.06 2.24
CA ILE A 200 38.17 -9.25 3.43
C ILE A 200 37.35 -9.65 4.66
N LEU A 201 36.03 -9.75 4.57
CA LEU A 201 35.20 -10.17 5.68
C LEU A 201 35.43 -11.62 6.13
N PRO A 202 35.51 -12.62 5.25
CA PRO A 202 35.93 -13.97 5.60
C PRO A 202 37.30 -14.02 6.30
N LEU A 203 38.31 -13.27 5.82
CA LEU A 203 39.64 -13.19 6.42
C LEU A 203 39.55 -12.65 7.86
N VAL A 204 38.85 -11.56 8.07
CA VAL A 204 38.66 -10.97 9.41
C VAL A 204 37.89 -11.93 10.33
N ARG A 205 36.87 -12.65 9.82
CA ARG A 205 36.16 -13.68 10.57
C ARG A 205 37.04 -14.84 10.99
N ALA A 206 38.00 -15.23 10.14
CA ALA A 206 38.99 -16.28 10.43
C ALA A 206 40.10 -15.82 11.38
N GLY A 207 40.13 -14.54 11.76
CA GLY A 207 41.15 -13.97 12.64
C GLY A 207 42.41 -13.47 11.91
N HIS A 208 42.39 -13.40 10.59
CA HIS A 208 43.49 -12.98 9.75
C HIS A 208 43.42 -11.49 9.31
N SER A 209 43.11 -10.60 10.27
CA SER A 209 43.09 -9.15 10.02
C SER A 209 44.43 -8.60 9.56
N ASP A 210 45.52 -9.24 9.93
CA ASP A 210 46.86 -8.89 9.51
C ASP A 210 47.08 -9.06 7.97
N VAL A 211 46.39 -10.01 7.32
CA VAL A 211 46.38 -10.14 5.87
C VAL A 211 45.75 -8.92 5.22
N VAL A 212 44.62 -8.46 5.75
CA VAL A 212 43.91 -7.25 5.27
C VAL A 212 44.82 -6.02 5.41
N VAL A 213 45.51 -5.86 6.54
CA VAL A 213 46.48 -4.76 6.73
C VAL A 213 47.60 -4.82 5.70
N ARG A 214 48.14 -6.02 5.43
CA ARG A 214 49.20 -6.22 4.40
C ARG A 214 48.67 -5.88 3.01
N LEU A 215 47.48 -6.32 2.66
CA LEU A 215 46.80 -6.00 1.39
C LEU A 215 46.64 -4.48 1.20
N VAL A 216 46.12 -3.79 2.20
CA VAL A 216 45.98 -2.33 2.19
C VAL A 216 47.31 -1.64 2.07
N LYS A 217 48.35 -2.16 2.74
CA LYS A 217 49.69 -1.61 2.68
C LYS A 217 50.33 -1.71 1.29
N ILE A 218 50.10 -2.84 0.61
CA ILE A 218 50.47 -3.00 -0.81
C ILE A 218 49.78 -1.94 -1.67
N ALA A 219 48.47 -1.74 -1.48
CA ALA A 219 47.69 -0.75 -2.24
C ALA A 219 48.16 0.69 -1.98
N GLU A 220 48.56 1.03 -0.73
CA GLU A 220 49.15 2.34 -0.43
C GLU A 220 50.49 2.56 -1.12
N VAL A 221 51.37 1.56 -1.10
CA VAL A 221 52.69 1.64 -1.74
C VAL A 221 52.53 1.80 -3.25
N GLU A 222 51.71 0.96 -3.88
CA GLU A 222 51.45 1.02 -5.31
C GLU A 222 50.76 2.32 -5.71
N GLY A 223 49.82 2.82 -4.89
CA GLY A 223 49.13 4.10 -5.11
C GLY A 223 50.11 5.28 -5.16
N LYS A 224 51.12 5.32 -4.27
CA LYS A 224 52.16 6.33 -4.30
C LYS A 224 53.05 6.24 -5.56
N GLU A 225 53.36 5.02 -6.00
CA GLU A 225 54.16 4.79 -7.23
C GLU A 225 53.32 5.13 -8.48
N ASP A 226 52.01 4.83 -8.49
CA ASP A 226 51.08 5.24 -9.54
C ASP A 226 50.92 6.76 -9.64
N GLU A 227 50.87 7.46 -8.50
CA GLU A 227 50.81 8.93 -8.46
C GLU A 227 52.09 9.53 -9.04
N LYS A 228 53.29 8.99 -8.66
CA LYS A 228 54.58 9.42 -9.22
C LYS A 228 54.64 9.17 -10.74
N ALA A 229 54.20 8.00 -11.21
CA ALA A 229 54.18 7.67 -12.63
C ALA A 229 53.22 8.59 -13.40
N SER A 230 52.06 8.91 -12.85
CA SER A 230 51.05 9.82 -13.45
C SER A 230 51.62 11.25 -13.59
N ILE A 231 52.28 11.75 -12.55
CA ILE A 231 52.97 13.06 -12.57
C ILE A 231 54.09 13.07 -13.62
N GLN A 232 54.89 12.00 -13.66
CA GLN A 232 55.99 11.87 -14.61
C GLN A 232 55.49 11.83 -16.05
N THR A 233 54.42 11.09 -16.32
CA THR A 233 53.75 11.03 -17.63
C THR A 233 53.17 12.41 -18.03
N ALA A 234 52.57 13.14 -17.12
CA ALA A 234 52.04 14.49 -17.37
C ALA A 234 53.17 15.48 -17.70
N ILE A 235 54.32 15.39 -16.99
CA ILE A 235 55.50 16.21 -17.25
C ILE A 235 56.09 15.87 -18.60
N GLN A 236 56.26 14.57 -18.92
CA GLN A 236 56.77 14.11 -20.22
C GLN A 236 55.87 14.53 -21.39
N LEU A 237 54.52 14.42 -21.22
CA LEU A 237 53.56 14.88 -22.24
C LEU A 237 53.68 16.38 -22.49
N SER A 238 53.86 17.17 -21.44
CA SER A 238 54.02 18.62 -21.54
C SER A 238 55.39 18.99 -22.20
N ALA A 239 56.45 18.22 -21.93
CA ALA A 239 57.77 18.36 -22.55
C ALA A 239 57.80 17.86 -24.01
N ALA A 240 57.12 16.73 -24.32
CA ALA A 240 57.00 16.18 -25.67
C ALA A 240 56.25 17.13 -26.62
N LEU A 241 55.25 17.86 -26.12
CA LEU A 241 54.54 18.91 -26.85
C LEU A 241 55.46 20.09 -27.22
N LYS A 242 56.53 20.32 -26.42
CA LYS A 242 57.51 21.40 -26.66
C LYS A 242 58.70 20.95 -27.50
N PHE A 243 59.16 19.69 -27.41
CA PHE A 243 60.46 19.25 -27.92
C PHE A 243 60.44 17.99 -28.81
N LYS A 244 59.29 17.39 -29.19
CA LYS A 244 59.19 16.18 -30.02
C LYS A 244 60.11 15.02 -29.57
N THR A 245 60.26 14.84 -28.26
CA THR A 245 61.07 13.74 -27.70
C THR A 245 60.21 12.47 -27.59
N SER A 246 60.83 11.30 -27.83
CA SER A 246 60.22 9.98 -27.73
C SER A 246 59.65 9.74 -26.31
N GLN A 247 58.42 9.25 -26.23
CA GLN A 247 57.80 8.80 -25.01
C GLN A 247 58.56 7.59 -24.47
N GLY A 248 59.12 7.68 -23.26
CA GLY A 248 59.63 6.51 -22.54
C GLY A 248 58.44 5.63 -22.07
N ASP A 249 58.69 4.32 -21.97
CA ASP A 249 57.69 3.38 -21.42
C ASP A 249 57.31 3.80 -20.01
N ALA A 250 56.09 4.30 -19.87
CA ALA A 250 55.56 4.63 -18.56
C ALA A 250 55.14 3.33 -17.84
N ARG A 251 55.35 3.25 -16.54
CA ARG A 251 54.84 2.19 -15.68
C ARG A 251 53.34 2.00 -15.92
N VAL A 252 52.90 0.75 -16.05
CA VAL A 252 51.45 0.43 -16.06
C VAL A 252 50.86 0.73 -14.68
N LEU A 253 49.84 1.60 -14.63
CA LEU A 253 49.18 1.96 -13.38
C LEU A 253 48.35 0.79 -12.86
N LYS A 254 48.56 0.39 -11.62
CA LYS A 254 47.89 -0.78 -11.01
C LYS A 254 46.55 -0.49 -10.39
N HIS A 255 46.32 0.74 -9.92
CA HIS A 255 45.06 1.19 -9.31
C HIS A 255 44.52 0.25 -8.23
N TYR A 256 45.36 -0.34 -7.39
CA TYR A 256 44.98 -1.35 -6.39
C TYR A 256 43.94 -0.83 -5.38
N ARG A 257 43.99 0.45 -5.01
CA ARG A 257 42.91 1.06 -4.17
C ARG A 257 41.55 0.92 -4.82
N GLN A 258 41.43 1.22 -6.10
CA GLN A 258 40.18 1.09 -6.85
C GLN A 258 39.76 -0.37 -7.03
N LYS A 259 40.75 -1.28 -7.23
CA LYS A 259 40.49 -2.72 -7.31
C LYS A 259 39.93 -3.27 -6.00
N ILE A 260 40.50 -2.87 -4.83
CA ILE A 260 39.92 -3.24 -3.51
C ILE A 260 38.47 -2.78 -3.38
N MET A 261 38.18 -1.52 -3.69
CA MET A 261 36.82 -0.98 -3.58
C MET A 261 35.85 -1.72 -4.49
N LYS A 262 36.25 -2.01 -5.73
CA LYS A 262 35.43 -2.81 -6.68
C LYS A 262 35.23 -4.26 -6.21
N ALA A 263 36.29 -4.88 -5.67
CA ALA A 263 36.22 -6.24 -5.16
C ALA A 263 35.29 -6.36 -3.97
N ILE A 264 35.29 -5.37 -3.07
CA ILE A 264 34.31 -5.27 -1.97
C ILE A 264 32.88 -5.15 -2.50
N THR A 265 32.67 -4.25 -3.46
CA THR A 265 31.34 -4.10 -4.11
C THR A 265 30.86 -5.43 -4.71
N ALA A 266 31.73 -6.10 -5.47
CA ALA A 266 31.41 -7.39 -6.10
C ALA A 266 31.10 -8.48 -5.04
N SER A 267 31.89 -8.53 -3.96
CA SER A 267 31.73 -9.50 -2.88
C SER A 267 30.36 -9.30 -2.16
N VAL A 268 30.00 -8.05 -1.86
CA VAL A 268 28.71 -7.73 -1.24
C VAL A 268 27.53 -8.09 -2.17
N GLN A 269 27.64 -7.74 -3.46
CA GLN A 269 26.62 -8.06 -4.45
C GLN A 269 26.46 -9.58 -4.61
N MET A 270 27.55 -10.33 -4.76
CA MET A 270 27.51 -11.77 -4.90
C MET A 270 26.89 -12.44 -3.68
N LYS A 271 27.28 -12.03 -2.47
CA LYS A 271 26.72 -12.57 -1.22
C LYS A 271 25.23 -12.31 -1.10
N MET A 272 24.76 -11.13 -1.50
CA MET A 272 23.34 -10.77 -1.48
C MET A 272 22.57 -11.59 -2.51
N GLU A 273 23.13 -11.75 -3.71
CA GLU A 273 22.54 -12.55 -4.78
C GLU A 273 22.44 -14.03 -4.41
N ASP A 274 23.53 -14.60 -3.85
CA ASP A 274 23.54 -15.98 -3.37
C ASP A 274 22.50 -16.22 -2.26
N ALA A 275 22.29 -15.24 -1.38
CA ALA A 275 21.27 -15.31 -0.36
C ALA A 275 19.86 -15.28 -0.97
N PHE A 276 19.64 -14.42 -1.96
CA PHE A 276 18.36 -14.31 -2.64
C PHE A 276 18.01 -15.55 -3.47
N GLU A 277 18.96 -16.08 -4.24
CA GLU A 277 18.73 -17.27 -5.06
C GLU A 277 18.51 -18.53 -4.21
N ARG A 278 19.07 -18.59 -3.00
CA ARG A 278 18.83 -19.70 -2.06
C ARG A 278 17.39 -19.76 -1.60
N ASP A 279 16.79 -18.60 -1.29
CA ASP A 279 15.46 -18.49 -0.69
C ASP A 279 14.43 -17.92 -1.69
N ARG A 280 14.71 -18.04 -2.99
CA ARG A 280 13.92 -17.45 -4.08
C ARG A 280 12.43 -17.89 -4.06
N GLU A 281 12.19 -19.15 -3.70
CA GLU A 281 10.81 -19.69 -3.62
C GLU A 281 10.05 -19.22 -2.38
N ASN A 282 10.76 -18.68 -1.38
CA ASN A 282 10.15 -18.17 -0.14
C ASN A 282 10.69 -16.76 0.20
N PRO A 283 10.12 -15.71 -0.40
CA PRO A 283 10.55 -14.33 -0.17
C PRO A 283 10.50 -13.88 1.30
N VAL A 284 9.58 -14.41 2.09
CA VAL A 284 9.47 -14.09 3.53
C VAL A 284 10.68 -14.65 4.29
N ALA A 285 11.04 -15.91 4.05
CA ALA A 285 12.23 -16.51 4.66
C ALA A 285 13.53 -15.78 4.25
N PHE A 286 13.60 -15.28 3.02
CA PHE A 286 14.72 -14.43 2.60
C PHE A 286 14.82 -13.16 3.45
N LEU A 287 13.70 -12.44 3.64
CA LEU A 287 13.68 -11.20 4.44
C LEU A 287 14.07 -11.44 5.90
N GLU A 288 13.53 -12.49 6.52
CA GLU A 288 13.87 -12.89 7.89
C GLU A 288 15.34 -13.31 8.02
N GLY A 289 15.85 -13.95 6.97
CA GLY A 289 17.25 -14.39 6.90
C GLY A 289 18.29 -13.27 6.83
N LEU A 290 17.92 -12.01 6.52
CA LEU A 290 18.85 -10.90 6.30
C LEU A 290 19.51 -10.31 7.57
N THR A 291 19.29 -10.89 8.73
CA THR A 291 19.90 -10.45 10.01
C THR A 291 21.43 -10.42 9.97
N TRP A 292 22.05 -11.26 9.13
CA TRP A 292 23.50 -11.27 8.92
C TRP A 292 24.05 -9.96 8.37
N VAL A 293 23.24 -9.15 7.68
CA VAL A 293 23.64 -7.83 7.16
C VAL A 293 24.05 -6.90 8.31
N TYR A 294 23.23 -6.85 9.36
CA TYR A 294 23.51 -6.03 10.55
C TYR A 294 24.74 -6.53 11.30
N GLN A 295 24.90 -7.86 11.40
CA GLN A 295 26.08 -8.47 12.02
C GLN A 295 27.37 -8.15 11.24
N ASP A 296 27.29 -8.13 9.91
CA ASP A 296 28.43 -7.75 9.06
C ASP A 296 28.77 -6.27 9.24
N ILE A 297 27.79 -5.38 9.25
CA ILE A 297 28.00 -3.93 9.47
C ILE A 297 28.69 -3.67 10.80
N LEU A 298 28.21 -4.30 11.88
CA LEU A 298 28.84 -4.19 13.21
C LEU A 298 30.29 -4.73 13.21
N ARG A 299 30.54 -5.83 12.50
CA ARG A 299 31.90 -6.39 12.39
C ARG A 299 32.81 -5.52 11.54
N ILE A 300 32.29 -4.91 10.48
CA ILE A 300 33.03 -3.97 9.66
C ILE A 300 33.46 -2.79 10.50
N GLU A 301 32.55 -2.21 11.29
CA GLU A 301 32.88 -1.09 12.16
C GLU A 301 33.98 -1.44 13.16
N LYS A 302 33.88 -2.61 13.80
CA LYS A 302 34.79 -3.02 14.87
C LYS A 302 36.14 -3.53 14.36
N ASP A 303 36.12 -4.41 13.34
CA ASP A 303 37.26 -5.25 13.03
C ASP A 303 37.90 -4.89 11.67
N VAL A 304 37.10 -4.37 10.68
CA VAL A 304 37.63 -4.03 9.35
C VAL A 304 38.14 -2.60 9.28
N VAL A 305 37.45 -1.64 9.88
CA VAL A 305 37.81 -0.21 9.84
C VAL A 305 39.22 0.01 10.38
N VAL A 306 39.64 -0.70 11.41
CA VAL A 306 40.98 -0.60 12.01
C VAL A 306 42.10 -1.08 11.07
N CYS A 307 41.79 -1.86 10.02
CA CYS A 307 42.74 -2.35 9.04
C CYS A 307 43.01 -1.34 7.92
N PHE A 308 42.20 -0.29 7.79
CA PHE A 308 42.27 0.68 6.70
C PHE A 308 42.63 2.09 7.18
N PRO A 309 43.39 2.85 6.37
CA PRO A 309 43.55 4.30 6.63
C PRO A 309 42.22 5.04 6.54
N ALA A 310 42.08 6.13 7.31
CA ALA A 310 40.85 6.91 7.40
C ALA A 310 40.37 7.50 6.05
N ASP A 311 41.30 7.74 5.11
CA ASP A 311 41.00 8.31 3.79
C ASP A 311 40.33 7.32 2.82
N TYR A 312 40.23 6.04 3.20
CA TYR A 312 39.46 5.04 2.44
C TYR A 312 37.94 5.16 2.69
N ASP A 313 37.54 5.71 3.82
CA ASP A 313 36.13 5.76 4.24
C ASP A 313 35.41 4.39 4.06
N ILE A 314 36.12 3.34 4.50
CA ILE A 314 35.75 1.96 4.21
C ILE A 314 34.39 1.57 4.81
N TYR A 315 34.05 2.10 6.00
CA TYR A 315 32.78 1.88 6.65
C TYR A 315 31.62 2.38 5.79
N SER A 316 31.68 3.65 5.39
CA SER A 316 30.65 4.26 4.55
C SER A 316 30.52 3.55 3.18
N HIS A 317 31.65 3.05 2.64
CA HIS A 317 31.63 2.30 1.39
C HIS A 317 30.85 0.98 1.55
N TYR A 318 31.17 0.17 2.57
CA TYR A 318 30.47 -1.08 2.81
C TYR A 318 28.98 -0.87 3.07
N VAL A 319 28.62 0.09 3.91
CA VAL A 319 27.20 0.40 4.22
C VAL A 319 26.44 0.78 2.94
N ARG A 320 27.02 1.64 2.09
CA ARG A 320 26.41 2.01 0.80
C ARG A 320 26.24 0.82 -0.13
N GLU A 321 27.25 -0.05 -0.21
CA GLU A 321 27.19 -1.20 -1.12
C GLU A 321 26.21 -2.27 -0.62
N TYR A 322 26.11 -2.52 0.69
CA TYR A 322 25.06 -3.37 1.27
C TYR A 322 23.67 -2.81 0.99
N HIS A 323 23.49 -1.52 1.22
CA HIS A 323 22.21 -0.88 0.95
C HIS A 323 21.81 -0.94 -0.53
N LYS A 324 22.75 -0.69 -1.44
CA LYS A 324 22.50 -0.76 -2.90
C LYS A 324 22.19 -2.19 -3.35
N ALA A 325 22.97 -3.17 -2.90
CA ALA A 325 22.73 -4.58 -3.23
C ALA A 325 21.36 -5.01 -2.74
N LEU A 326 21.00 -4.66 -1.50
CA LEU A 326 19.72 -4.92 -0.91
C LEU A 326 18.58 -4.24 -1.69
N ASN A 327 18.73 -2.95 -2.02
CA ASN A 327 17.73 -2.22 -2.80
C ASN A 327 17.49 -2.85 -4.18
N THR A 328 18.55 -3.39 -4.80
CA THR A 328 18.45 -4.07 -6.10
C THR A 328 17.60 -5.35 -5.99
N VAL A 329 17.84 -6.15 -4.95
CA VAL A 329 17.11 -7.41 -4.72
C VAL A 329 15.66 -7.11 -4.32
N VAL A 330 15.43 -6.16 -3.41
CA VAL A 330 14.09 -5.75 -2.97
C VAL A 330 13.27 -5.19 -4.14
N LYS A 331 13.88 -4.42 -5.05
CA LYS A 331 13.21 -3.95 -6.28
C LYS A 331 12.83 -5.09 -7.21
N ARG A 332 13.72 -6.08 -7.39
CA ARG A 332 13.45 -7.26 -8.21
C ARG A 332 12.28 -8.05 -7.59
N MET A 333 12.31 -8.30 -6.29
CA MET A 333 11.23 -8.93 -5.55
C MET A 333 9.90 -8.18 -5.75
N ALA A 334 9.88 -6.86 -5.55
CA ALA A 334 8.69 -6.03 -5.71
C ALA A 334 8.18 -5.95 -7.17
N SER A 335 9.01 -6.26 -8.17
CA SER A 335 8.62 -6.29 -9.58
C SER A 335 7.97 -7.61 -10.02
N GLU A 336 8.10 -8.66 -9.22
CA GLU A 336 7.44 -9.95 -9.44
C GLU A 336 5.99 -9.90 -8.92
N LYS A 337 5.13 -10.83 -9.37
CA LYS A 337 3.77 -10.95 -8.85
C LYS A 337 3.82 -11.49 -7.41
N LEU A 338 3.77 -10.59 -6.43
CA LEU A 338 3.80 -10.95 -5.02
C LEU A 338 2.41 -11.34 -4.52
N GLU A 339 2.39 -12.30 -3.60
CA GLU A 339 1.19 -12.60 -2.81
C GLU A 339 0.94 -11.50 -1.75
N ALA A 340 -0.31 -11.39 -1.32
CA ALA A 340 -0.72 -10.38 -0.34
C ALA A 340 0.12 -10.42 0.96
N THR A 341 0.39 -11.61 1.49
CA THR A 341 1.22 -11.82 2.67
C THR A 341 2.66 -11.34 2.48
N THR A 342 3.25 -11.63 1.32
CA THR A 342 4.61 -11.20 0.98
C THR A 342 4.72 -9.67 0.85
N MET A 343 3.69 -9.01 0.28
CA MET A 343 3.66 -7.54 0.19
C MET A 343 3.67 -6.88 1.57
N LEU A 344 2.86 -7.40 2.50
CA LEU A 344 2.82 -6.92 3.87
C LEU A 344 4.12 -7.16 4.61
N SER A 345 4.67 -8.39 4.53
CA SER A 345 5.94 -8.74 5.16
C SER A 345 7.09 -7.87 4.64
N LEU A 346 7.12 -7.60 3.33
CA LEU A 346 8.11 -6.71 2.72
C LEU A 346 7.97 -5.27 3.23
N HIS A 347 6.75 -4.76 3.33
CA HIS A 347 6.50 -3.42 3.86
C HIS A 347 6.94 -3.29 5.33
N GLU A 348 6.60 -4.27 6.16
CA GLU A 348 6.99 -4.30 7.57
C GLU A 348 8.50 -4.44 7.75
N TRP A 349 9.12 -5.33 6.97
CA TRP A 349 10.56 -5.49 6.95
C TRP A 349 11.30 -4.20 6.56
N ILE A 350 10.80 -3.44 5.56
CA ILE A 350 11.39 -2.13 5.19
C ILE A 350 11.34 -1.15 6.35
N LYS A 351 10.26 -1.14 7.11
CA LYS A 351 10.10 -0.29 8.28
C LYS A 351 11.07 -0.70 9.39
N GLU A 352 11.19 -2.00 9.64
CA GLU A 352 12.13 -2.57 10.60
C GLU A 352 13.58 -2.29 10.18
N TYR A 353 13.92 -2.47 8.92
CA TYR A 353 15.23 -2.14 8.37
C TYR A 353 15.61 -0.68 8.65
N LYS A 354 14.72 0.26 8.40
CA LYS A 354 14.94 1.69 8.69
C LYS A 354 15.17 1.95 10.17
N GLN A 355 14.42 1.28 11.02
CA GLN A 355 14.57 1.41 12.47
C GLN A 355 15.92 0.83 12.93
N ASN A 356 16.29 -0.37 12.47
CA ASN A 356 17.55 -1.02 12.80
C ASN A 356 18.76 -0.20 12.33
N MET A 357 18.71 0.38 11.11
CA MET A 357 19.76 1.29 10.63
C MET A 357 19.90 2.54 11.47
N LYS A 358 18.79 3.07 11.99
CA LYS A 358 18.80 4.21 12.91
C LYS A 358 19.39 3.84 14.28
N GLU A 359 19.09 2.65 14.81
CA GLU A 359 19.64 2.12 16.05
C GLU A 359 21.15 1.88 15.96
N LEU A 360 21.62 1.47 14.80
CA LEU A 360 23.06 1.36 14.47
C LEU A 360 23.73 2.72 14.24
N ASN A 361 23.00 3.85 14.42
CA ASN A 361 23.49 5.22 14.19
C ASN A 361 24.07 5.45 12.79
N ILE A 362 23.55 4.76 11.77
CA ILE A 362 24.00 4.93 10.39
C ILE A 362 23.41 6.25 9.83
N PRO A 363 24.27 7.14 9.28
CA PRO A 363 23.82 8.39 8.67
C PRO A 363 22.86 8.11 7.48
N PRO A 364 21.71 8.83 7.38
CA PRO A 364 20.74 8.63 6.30
C PRO A 364 21.33 8.82 4.90
N GLU A 365 22.37 9.64 4.77
CA GLU A 365 23.08 9.91 3.50
C GLU A 365 23.76 8.66 2.93
N LEU A 366 24.06 7.66 3.77
CA LEU A 366 24.62 6.37 3.33
C LEU A 366 23.57 5.39 2.82
N LEU A 367 22.29 5.69 3.10
CA LEU A 367 21.13 4.88 2.71
C LEU A 367 20.39 5.49 1.52
N GLU A 368 21.10 6.16 0.63
CA GLU A 368 20.59 6.72 -0.61
C GLU A 368 20.94 5.84 -1.84
N PRO A 369 20.02 5.62 -2.78
CA PRO A 369 18.59 5.99 -2.74
C PRO A 369 17.81 5.14 -1.74
N PRO A 370 16.71 5.63 -1.17
CA PRO A 370 15.91 4.86 -0.21
C PRO A 370 15.39 3.57 -0.85
N LEU A 371 15.12 2.54 -0.03
CA LEU A 371 14.59 1.26 -0.52
C LEU A 371 13.32 1.51 -1.36
N LEU A 372 13.19 0.77 -2.47
CA LEU A 372 12.13 0.96 -3.47
C LEU A 372 12.02 2.39 -4.01
N ASP A 373 13.11 3.17 -3.98
CA ASP A 373 13.12 4.60 -4.34
C ASP A 373 12.11 5.42 -3.52
N GLY A 374 11.84 5.01 -2.29
CA GLY A 374 10.86 5.65 -1.39
C GLY A 374 9.40 5.33 -1.72
N LYS A 375 9.13 4.38 -2.60
CA LYS A 375 7.77 3.97 -3.01
C LYS A 375 7.19 2.84 -2.14
N GLU A 376 7.58 2.74 -0.89
CA GLU A 376 7.06 1.70 0.03
C GLU A 376 5.55 1.77 0.22
N GLN A 377 4.96 2.98 0.12
CA GLN A 377 3.52 3.16 0.16
C GLN A 377 2.82 2.49 -1.03
N GLN A 378 3.50 2.35 -2.18
CA GLN A 378 2.96 1.66 -3.34
C GLN A 378 2.67 0.18 -3.06
N LEU A 379 3.47 -0.48 -2.23
CA LEU A 379 3.20 -1.86 -1.82
C LEU A 379 1.85 -2.01 -1.11
N ILE A 380 1.50 -1.03 -0.29
CA ILE A 380 0.20 -1.01 0.40
C ILE A 380 -0.94 -0.74 -0.59
N GLU A 381 -0.71 0.16 -1.56
CA GLU A 381 -1.69 0.40 -2.61
C GLU A 381 -1.91 -0.86 -3.46
N ASP A 382 -0.83 -1.53 -3.86
CA ASP A 382 -0.87 -2.76 -4.66
C ASP A 382 -1.53 -3.91 -3.86
N TYR A 383 -1.23 -4.01 -2.55
CA TYR A 383 -1.88 -4.95 -1.65
C TYR A 383 -3.40 -4.73 -1.59
N VAL A 384 -3.83 -3.48 -1.35
CA VAL A 384 -5.26 -3.15 -1.30
C VAL A 384 -5.92 -3.39 -2.66
N GLN A 385 -5.23 -3.06 -3.76
CA GLN A 385 -5.73 -3.31 -5.10
C GLN A 385 -5.93 -4.81 -5.37
N LEU A 386 -5.01 -5.66 -4.93
CA LEU A 386 -5.14 -7.11 -5.03
C LEU A 386 -6.36 -7.65 -4.26
N ILE A 387 -6.62 -7.08 -3.06
CA ILE A 387 -7.82 -7.43 -2.29
C ILE A 387 -9.08 -6.99 -3.03
N ILE A 388 -9.10 -5.77 -3.59
CA ILE A 388 -10.24 -5.25 -4.35
C ILE A 388 -10.53 -6.18 -5.53
N GLU A 389 -9.53 -6.54 -6.32
CA GLU A 389 -9.69 -7.42 -7.49
C GLU A 389 -10.27 -8.79 -7.09
N LYS A 390 -9.77 -9.38 -6.00
CA LYS A 390 -10.29 -10.65 -5.48
C LYS A 390 -11.73 -10.53 -4.99
N LEU A 391 -12.03 -9.49 -4.21
CA LEU A 391 -13.37 -9.25 -3.70
C LEU A 391 -14.37 -9.00 -4.84
N ASP A 392 -13.99 -8.24 -5.86
CA ASP A 392 -14.84 -7.96 -7.02
C ASP A 392 -15.06 -9.22 -7.87
N GLU A 393 -14.02 -10.02 -8.13
CA GLU A 393 -14.14 -11.29 -8.85
C GLU A 393 -15.03 -12.28 -8.09
N TRP A 394 -14.79 -12.47 -6.80
CA TRP A 394 -15.54 -13.45 -6.01
C TRP A 394 -16.99 -13.02 -5.79
N SER A 395 -17.23 -11.73 -5.52
CA SER A 395 -18.60 -11.21 -5.39
C SER A 395 -19.37 -11.28 -6.70
N ALA A 396 -18.73 -11.02 -7.83
CA ALA A 396 -19.36 -11.15 -9.14
C ALA A 396 -19.74 -12.61 -9.45
N ASN A 397 -18.86 -13.57 -9.15
CA ASN A 397 -19.13 -14.99 -9.32
C ASN A 397 -20.26 -15.46 -8.40
N LEU A 398 -20.22 -15.07 -7.11
CA LEU A 398 -21.27 -15.39 -6.15
C LEU A 398 -22.61 -14.84 -6.63
N MET A 399 -22.67 -13.55 -6.96
CA MET A 399 -23.93 -12.92 -7.38
C MET A 399 -24.46 -13.48 -8.70
N SER A 400 -23.58 -13.88 -9.62
CA SER A 400 -23.99 -14.54 -10.85
C SER A 400 -24.72 -15.86 -10.57
N THR A 401 -24.24 -16.66 -9.62
CA THR A 401 -24.86 -17.92 -9.20
C THR A 401 -26.16 -17.65 -8.44
N GLU A 402 -26.12 -16.83 -7.39
CA GLU A 402 -27.28 -16.53 -6.56
C GLU A 402 -28.45 -15.90 -7.36
N ILE A 403 -28.15 -14.94 -8.26
CA ILE A 403 -29.17 -14.34 -9.13
C ILE A 403 -29.71 -15.37 -10.14
N SER A 404 -28.85 -16.25 -10.67
CA SER A 404 -29.30 -17.33 -11.57
C SER A 404 -30.29 -18.25 -10.85
N ASP A 405 -29.98 -18.65 -9.64
CA ASP A 405 -30.85 -19.54 -8.85
C ASP A 405 -32.14 -18.81 -8.43
N PHE A 406 -32.04 -17.56 -8.02
CA PHE A 406 -33.20 -16.71 -7.71
C PHE A 406 -34.13 -16.46 -8.90
N THR A 407 -33.59 -16.40 -10.12
CA THR A 407 -34.39 -16.14 -11.34
C THR A 407 -34.95 -17.41 -11.97
N LYS A 408 -34.17 -18.51 -11.96
CA LYS A 408 -34.60 -19.78 -12.56
C LYS A 408 -35.49 -20.60 -11.64
N ARG A 409 -35.24 -20.58 -10.34
CA ARG A 409 -36.03 -21.31 -9.34
C ARG A 409 -36.31 -22.77 -9.72
N GLU A 410 -35.27 -23.45 -10.22
CA GLU A 410 -35.39 -24.87 -10.68
C GLU A 410 -35.68 -25.82 -9.51
N GLU A 411 -35.11 -25.49 -8.34
CA GLU A 411 -35.31 -26.19 -7.05
C GLU A 411 -35.78 -25.23 -5.98
N PRO A 412 -36.49 -25.67 -4.94
CA PRO A 412 -36.86 -24.82 -3.81
C PRO A 412 -35.60 -24.42 -3.03
N PRO A 413 -35.63 -23.29 -2.27
CA PRO A 413 -34.53 -22.92 -1.38
C PRO A 413 -34.21 -24.00 -0.35
N GLU A 414 -32.96 -24.05 0.11
CA GLU A 414 -32.56 -24.95 1.18
C GLU A 414 -33.24 -24.58 2.51
N ILE A 415 -33.35 -25.56 3.39
CA ILE A 415 -33.84 -25.36 4.75
C ILE A 415 -32.67 -25.53 5.72
N ASP A 416 -32.45 -24.53 6.55
CA ASP A 416 -31.37 -24.57 7.56
C ASP A 416 -31.71 -25.42 8.80
N SER A 417 -30.80 -25.47 9.79
CA SER A 417 -30.98 -26.20 11.05
C SER A 417 -32.16 -25.71 11.90
N ASP A 418 -32.58 -24.48 11.70
CA ASP A 418 -33.68 -23.86 12.45
C ASP A 418 -35.03 -24.08 11.72
N GLY A 419 -35.02 -24.72 10.56
CA GLY A 419 -36.17 -25.07 9.79
C GLY A 419 -36.67 -23.95 8.85
N ILE A 420 -35.89 -22.87 8.67
CA ILE A 420 -36.25 -21.74 7.82
C ILE A 420 -35.55 -21.82 6.46
N TYR A 421 -36.16 -21.20 5.45
CA TYR A 421 -35.52 -21.11 4.13
C TYR A 421 -34.26 -20.26 4.16
N CYS A 422 -33.22 -20.73 3.48
CA CYS A 422 -31.96 -20.01 3.33
C CYS A 422 -31.32 -20.27 1.96
N THR A 423 -30.31 -19.47 1.62
CA THR A 423 -29.32 -19.75 0.57
C THR A 423 -27.92 -19.84 1.19
N GLN A 424 -26.90 -20.16 0.38
CA GLN A 424 -25.53 -20.21 0.85
C GLN A 424 -24.80 -18.86 0.72
N GLY A 425 -25.46 -17.86 0.13
CA GLY A 425 -24.86 -16.59 -0.24
C GLY A 425 -24.24 -15.84 0.93
N ALA A 426 -24.95 -15.74 2.06
CA ALA A 426 -24.45 -15.09 3.27
C ALA A 426 -23.19 -15.77 3.82
N VAL A 427 -23.18 -17.08 3.92
CA VAL A 427 -22.05 -17.85 4.48
C VAL A 427 -20.83 -17.71 3.59
N ILE A 428 -20.98 -17.88 2.27
CA ILE A 428 -19.88 -17.79 1.31
C ILE A 428 -19.29 -16.38 1.30
N LEU A 429 -20.13 -15.35 1.25
CA LEU A 429 -19.69 -13.96 1.27
C LEU A 429 -18.84 -13.65 2.51
N PHE A 430 -19.33 -14.02 3.71
CA PHE A 430 -18.61 -13.72 4.93
C PHE A 430 -17.39 -14.60 5.16
N GLN A 431 -17.29 -15.78 4.57
CA GLN A 431 -16.03 -16.53 4.50
C GLN A 431 -14.98 -15.77 3.68
N MET A 432 -15.35 -15.26 2.50
CA MET A 432 -14.45 -14.46 1.65
C MET A 432 -14.03 -13.16 2.35
N VAL A 433 -14.97 -12.44 2.94
CA VAL A 433 -14.71 -11.20 3.68
C VAL A 433 -13.78 -11.44 4.86
N ASN A 434 -14.08 -12.44 5.69
CA ASN A 434 -13.24 -12.75 6.85
C ASN A 434 -11.82 -13.09 6.45
N GLN A 435 -11.62 -13.86 5.39
CA GLN A 435 -10.27 -14.19 4.89
C GLN A 435 -9.46 -12.93 4.56
N GLN A 436 -10.06 -11.94 3.89
CA GLN A 436 -9.34 -10.71 3.54
C GLN A 436 -9.14 -9.78 4.74
N VAL A 437 -10.11 -9.72 5.64
CA VAL A 437 -10.02 -8.93 6.87
C VAL A 437 -8.99 -9.52 7.83
N ASP A 438 -8.88 -10.84 7.94
CA ASP A 438 -7.89 -11.51 8.79
C ASP A 438 -6.47 -11.22 8.30
N LEU A 439 -6.20 -11.30 7.01
CA LEU A 439 -4.92 -10.89 6.41
C LEU A 439 -4.58 -9.42 6.72
N ALA A 440 -5.58 -8.52 6.63
CA ALA A 440 -5.38 -7.12 6.96
C ALA A 440 -5.12 -6.90 8.46
N THR A 441 -5.73 -7.70 9.32
CA THR A 441 -5.56 -7.66 10.77
C THR A 441 -4.18 -8.14 11.19
N GLU A 442 -3.67 -9.20 10.57
CA GLU A 442 -2.32 -9.74 10.79
C GLU A 442 -1.22 -8.69 10.50
N SER A 443 -1.50 -7.72 9.63
CA SER A 443 -0.58 -6.61 9.38
C SER A 443 -0.30 -5.71 10.59
N GLY A 444 -1.14 -5.76 11.62
CA GLY A 444 -1.07 -4.87 12.79
C GLY A 444 -1.30 -3.39 12.48
N GLN A 445 -1.66 -3.03 11.24
CA GLN A 445 -1.81 -1.65 10.77
C GLN A 445 -3.28 -1.24 10.65
N GLY A 446 -3.80 -0.51 11.63
CA GLY A 446 -5.19 -0.05 11.65
C GLY A 446 -5.60 0.76 10.41
N ALA A 447 -4.68 1.43 9.74
CA ALA A 447 -4.95 2.16 8.50
C ALA A 447 -5.28 1.24 7.33
N ILE A 448 -4.56 0.13 7.19
CA ILE A 448 -4.79 -0.90 6.16
C ILE A 448 -6.13 -1.56 6.44
N LEU A 449 -6.36 -1.98 7.68
CA LEU A 449 -7.60 -2.63 8.08
C LEU A 449 -8.83 -1.74 7.81
N ALA A 450 -8.79 -0.46 8.19
CA ALA A 450 -9.89 0.48 7.91
C ALA A 450 -10.15 0.66 6.42
N ARG A 451 -9.10 0.61 5.60
CA ARG A 451 -9.22 0.70 4.14
C ARG A 451 -9.84 -0.56 3.55
N VAL A 452 -9.38 -1.74 3.98
CA VAL A 452 -9.95 -3.03 3.54
C VAL A 452 -11.42 -3.12 3.94
N VAL A 453 -11.80 -2.73 5.17
CA VAL A 453 -13.20 -2.68 5.61
C VAL A 453 -14.04 -1.72 4.75
N SER A 454 -13.47 -0.60 4.32
CA SER A 454 -14.17 0.33 3.42
C SER A 454 -14.46 -0.31 2.05
N GLU A 455 -13.52 -1.09 1.51
CA GLU A 455 -13.73 -1.83 0.26
C GLU A 455 -14.71 -3.00 0.42
N VAL A 456 -14.66 -3.69 1.55
CA VAL A 456 -15.65 -4.72 1.91
C VAL A 456 -17.05 -4.11 1.95
N ASN A 457 -17.22 -2.95 2.59
CA ASN A 457 -18.51 -2.24 2.59
C ASN A 457 -18.97 -1.88 1.17
N ARG A 458 -18.06 -1.38 0.32
CA ARG A 458 -18.38 -1.09 -1.09
C ARG A 458 -18.95 -2.30 -1.81
N VAL A 459 -18.31 -3.46 -1.64
CA VAL A 459 -18.77 -4.72 -2.25
C VAL A 459 -20.13 -5.14 -1.69
N MET A 460 -20.31 -5.09 -0.35
CA MET A 460 -21.57 -5.40 0.29
C MET A 460 -22.71 -4.50 -0.22
N ARG A 461 -22.47 -3.19 -0.32
CA ARG A 461 -23.46 -2.24 -0.88
C ARG A 461 -23.78 -2.55 -2.34
N GLY A 462 -22.78 -2.93 -3.13
CA GLY A 462 -22.98 -3.35 -4.53
C GLY A 462 -23.87 -4.59 -4.64
N ILE A 463 -23.69 -5.57 -3.78
CA ILE A 463 -24.54 -6.79 -3.68
C ILE A 463 -25.98 -6.41 -3.30
N GLN A 464 -26.16 -5.56 -2.30
CA GLN A 464 -27.46 -5.08 -1.83
C GLN A 464 -28.23 -4.35 -2.92
N GLU A 465 -27.55 -3.51 -3.71
CA GLU A 465 -28.15 -2.83 -4.87
C GLU A 465 -28.58 -3.80 -5.96
N GLN A 466 -27.76 -4.83 -6.22
CA GLN A 466 -28.08 -5.87 -7.21
C GLN A 466 -29.31 -6.65 -6.78
N TRP A 467 -29.38 -7.07 -5.51
CA TRP A 467 -30.58 -7.75 -4.97
C TRP A 467 -31.81 -6.91 -5.08
N THR A 468 -31.77 -5.63 -4.69
CA THR A 468 -32.92 -4.73 -4.82
C THR A 468 -33.44 -4.65 -6.25
N LYS A 469 -32.52 -4.53 -7.24
CA LYS A 469 -32.89 -4.49 -8.66
C LYS A 469 -33.46 -5.83 -9.16
N THR A 470 -32.89 -6.94 -8.71
CA THR A 470 -33.36 -8.29 -9.08
C THR A 470 -34.76 -8.55 -8.55
N ILE A 471 -35.02 -8.24 -7.27
CA ILE A 471 -36.35 -8.38 -6.67
C ILE A 471 -37.39 -7.56 -7.44
N ASP A 472 -37.09 -6.28 -7.72
CA ASP A 472 -37.98 -5.41 -8.50
C ASP A 472 -38.27 -5.95 -9.91
N SER A 473 -37.23 -6.47 -10.56
CA SER A 473 -37.37 -7.06 -11.92
C SER A 473 -38.24 -8.29 -11.93
N GLU A 474 -37.98 -9.23 -10.99
CA GLU A 474 -38.71 -10.49 -10.91
C GLU A 474 -40.18 -10.27 -10.50
N PHE A 475 -40.41 -9.40 -9.52
CA PHE A 475 -41.77 -9.03 -9.15
C PHE A 475 -42.52 -8.35 -10.29
N LYS A 476 -41.91 -7.42 -10.97
CA LYS A 476 -42.49 -6.79 -12.18
C LYS A 476 -42.81 -7.79 -13.27
N HIS A 477 -41.87 -8.73 -13.52
CA HIS A 477 -42.05 -9.79 -14.50
C HIS A 477 -43.27 -10.68 -14.15
N GLN A 478 -43.40 -11.05 -12.88
CA GLN A 478 -44.55 -11.83 -12.38
C GLN A 478 -45.90 -11.10 -12.56
N ILE A 479 -45.91 -9.78 -12.43
CA ILE A 479 -47.15 -9.00 -12.62
C ILE A 479 -47.49 -8.78 -14.09
N GLU A 480 -46.50 -8.43 -14.90
CA GLU A 480 -46.72 -8.08 -16.31
C GLU A 480 -46.91 -9.31 -17.22
N LYS A 481 -46.29 -10.44 -16.87
CA LYS A 481 -46.28 -11.66 -17.65
C LYS A 481 -46.50 -12.92 -16.80
N PRO A 482 -47.60 -13.07 -16.11
CA PRO A 482 -47.80 -14.16 -15.17
C PRO A 482 -47.75 -15.55 -15.81
N GLU A 483 -48.01 -15.67 -17.13
CA GLU A 483 -47.96 -16.94 -17.87
C GLU A 483 -46.52 -17.36 -18.22
N GLU A 484 -45.57 -16.41 -18.27
CA GLU A 484 -44.15 -16.66 -18.53
C GLU A 484 -43.35 -16.72 -17.23
N ALA A 485 -43.89 -16.24 -16.09
CA ALA A 485 -43.21 -16.19 -14.84
C ALA A 485 -42.98 -17.57 -14.23
N VAL A 486 -41.76 -17.82 -13.77
CA VAL A 486 -41.42 -19.04 -13.04
C VAL A 486 -41.97 -18.94 -11.60
N GLY A 487 -42.60 -20.00 -11.12
CA GLY A 487 -43.07 -20.09 -9.73
C GLY A 487 -41.95 -20.05 -8.71
N GLY A 488 -42.28 -19.97 -7.41
CA GLY A 488 -41.28 -20.04 -6.34
C GLY A 488 -40.71 -18.69 -5.89
N LEU A 489 -41.22 -17.57 -6.40
CA LEU A 489 -40.73 -16.24 -6.00
C LEU A 489 -40.94 -15.96 -4.51
N VAL A 490 -42.04 -16.46 -3.93
CA VAL A 490 -42.33 -16.30 -2.49
C VAL A 490 -41.26 -16.99 -1.66
N GLU A 491 -40.97 -18.24 -1.96
CA GLU A 491 -40.00 -19.07 -1.25
C GLU A 491 -38.59 -18.43 -1.31
N TYR A 492 -38.20 -17.99 -2.48
CA TYR A 492 -36.90 -17.32 -2.66
C TYR A 492 -36.83 -15.92 -2.04
N CYS A 493 -37.93 -15.17 -1.99
CA CYS A 493 -37.98 -13.91 -1.24
C CYS A 493 -37.87 -14.13 0.28
N ILE A 494 -38.45 -15.22 0.80
CA ILE A 494 -38.32 -15.62 2.21
C ILE A 494 -36.88 -16.01 2.51
N ALA A 495 -36.27 -16.88 1.69
CA ALA A 495 -34.88 -17.30 1.84
C ALA A 495 -33.91 -16.10 1.82
N LEU A 496 -34.08 -15.22 0.83
CA LEU A 496 -33.28 -14.01 0.72
C LEU A 496 -33.46 -13.09 1.91
N ALA A 497 -34.70 -12.87 2.41
CA ALA A 497 -34.95 -12.05 3.59
C ALA A 497 -34.23 -12.61 4.84
N ASN A 498 -34.30 -13.92 5.04
CA ASN A 498 -33.58 -14.62 6.12
C ASN A 498 -32.06 -14.46 6.01
N ASP A 499 -31.51 -14.61 4.80
CA ASP A 499 -30.09 -14.45 4.56
C ASP A 499 -29.59 -13.02 4.73
N GLN A 500 -30.44 -12.03 4.46
CA GLN A 500 -30.08 -10.63 4.73
C GLN A 500 -29.95 -10.36 6.23
N VAL A 501 -30.83 -10.91 7.07
CA VAL A 501 -30.70 -10.82 8.54
C VAL A 501 -29.44 -11.53 8.98
N LYS A 502 -29.18 -12.72 8.49
CA LYS A 502 -27.95 -13.49 8.78
C LYS A 502 -26.68 -12.74 8.36
N SER A 503 -26.74 -12.04 7.21
CA SER A 503 -25.65 -11.17 6.75
C SER A 503 -25.46 -9.96 7.67
N ALA A 504 -26.52 -9.36 8.18
CA ALA A 504 -26.45 -8.29 9.17
C ALA A 504 -25.81 -8.77 10.47
N ASP A 505 -26.19 -9.95 10.98
CA ASP A 505 -25.62 -10.56 12.18
C ASP A 505 -24.11 -10.86 11.98
N TYR A 506 -23.73 -11.36 10.83
CA TYR A 506 -22.30 -11.58 10.51
C TYR A 506 -21.51 -10.27 10.43
N ALA A 507 -22.10 -9.21 9.87
CA ALA A 507 -21.47 -7.88 9.82
C ALA A 507 -21.34 -7.28 11.23
N GLU A 508 -22.32 -7.47 12.11
CA GLU A 508 -22.26 -7.05 13.51
C GLU A 508 -21.21 -7.84 14.28
N ALA A 509 -21.13 -9.16 14.10
CA ALA A 509 -20.10 -10.00 14.68
C ALA A 509 -18.69 -9.59 14.19
N LEU A 510 -18.54 -9.25 12.92
CA LEU A 510 -17.30 -8.72 12.36
C LEU A 510 -16.93 -7.39 13.02
N LEU A 511 -17.88 -6.48 13.18
CA LEU A 511 -17.69 -5.19 13.86
C LEU A 511 -17.19 -5.39 15.30
N GLY A 512 -17.88 -6.24 16.07
CA GLY A 512 -17.51 -6.55 17.45
C GLY A 512 -16.13 -7.17 17.58
N ARG A 513 -15.69 -7.95 16.58
CA ARG A 513 -14.36 -8.55 16.52
C ARG A 513 -13.27 -7.51 16.22
N LEU A 514 -13.54 -6.55 15.34
CA LEU A 514 -12.54 -5.58 14.88
C LEU A 514 -12.39 -4.37 15.80
N GLU A 515 -13.43 -3.99 16.51
CA GLU A 515 -13.45 -2.80 17.36
C GLU A 515 -12.31 -2.77 18.40
N PRO A 516 -11.97 -3.86 19.13
CA PRO A 516 -10.89 -3.87 20.12
C PRO A 516 -9.48 -3.89 19.50
N LEU A 517 -9.36 -4.20 18.20
CA LEU A 517 -8.07 -4.38 17.53
C LEU A 517 -7.48 -3.07 16.97
N VAL A 518 -8.26 -1.99 16.93
CA VAL A 518 -7.87 -0.74 16.29
C VAL A 518 -7.88 0.43 17.26
N SER A 519 -7.03 1.43 16.97
CA SER A 519 -7.06 2.69 17.69
C SER A 519 -8.34 3.48 17.41
N GLU A 520 -8.71 4.37 18.33
CA GLU A 520 -9.94 5.18 18.25
C GLU A 520 -10.10 5.93 16.92
N LYS A 521 -8.98 6.38 16.33
CA LYS A 521 -8.96 7.05 15.02
C LYS A 521 -9.61 6.22 13.90
N TYR A 522 -9.32 4.93 13.85
CA TYR A 522 -9.81 4.03 12.79
C TYR A 522 -11.11 3.33 13.16
N ARG A 523 -11.40 3.23 14.46
CA ARG A 523 -12.64 2.65 14.99
C ARG A 523 -13.88 3.34 14.43
N VAL A 524 -13.88 4.67 14.41
CA VAL A 524 -15.00 5.47 13.87
C VAL A 524 -15.29 5.07 12.42
N THR A 525 -14.28 5.01 11.57
CA THR A 525 -14.46 4.65 10.15
C THR A 525 -14.97 3.21 10.00
N ILE A 526 -14.40 2.25 10.77
CA ILE A 526 -14.85 0.84 10.71
C ILE A 526 -16.30 0.73 11.14
N ASN A 527 -16.67 1.39 12.25
CA ASN A 527 -18.04 1.38 12.75
C ASN A 527 -19.01 2.00 11.74
N GLU A 528 -18.70 3.16 11.16
CA GLU A 528 -19.54 3.79 10.14
C GLU A 528 -19.74 2.89 8.92
N ARG A 529 -18.68 2.24 8.43
CA ARG A 529 -18.76 1.40 7.23
C ARG A 529 -19.54 0.11 7.47
N LEU A 530 -19.30 -0.57 8.58
CA LEU A 530 -20.00 -1.81 8.87
C LEU A 530 -21.46 -1.56 9.27
N ASN A 531 -21.77 -0.49 10.00
CA ASN A 531 -23.16 -0.11 10.25
C ASN A 531 -23.90 0.26 8.96
N ASP A 532 -23.29 0.98 8.03
CA ASP A 532 -23.85 1.24 6.70
C ASP A 532 -24.17 -0.06 5.94
N ALA A 533 -23.29 -1.07 6.04
CA ALA A 533 -23.57 -2.39 5.46
C ALA A 533 -24.72 -3.11 6.16
N ILE A 534 -24.77 -3.08 7.50
CA ILE A 534 -25.86 -3.68 8.30
C ILE A 534 -27.20 -3.05 7.91
N ASP A 535 -27.29 -1.73 7.90
CA ASP A 535 -28.48 -1.00 7.47
C ASP A 535 -28.91 -1.40 6.05
N GLY A 536 -27.96 -1.54 5.15
CA GLY A 536 -28.22 -1.97 3.79
C GLY A 536 -28.78 -3.38 3.67
N TYR A 537 -28.30 -4.33 4.47
CA TYR A 537 -28.87 -5.69 4.54
C TYR A 537 -30.31 -5.67 5.06
N LEU A 538 -30.57 -4.90 6.12
CA LEU A 538 -31.91 -4.74 6.67
C LEU A 538 -32.88 -4.05 5.67
N ASP A 539 -32.37 -3.12 4.84
CA ASP A 539 -33.17 -2.50 3.78
C ASP A 539 -33.55 -3.50 2.69
N VAL A 540 -32.64 -4.43 2.30
CA VAL A 540 -32.97 -5.50 1.35
C VAL A 540 -33.98 -6.48 1.97
N ALA A 541 -33.81 -6.84 3.25
CA ALA A 541 -34.79 -7.67 3.96
C ALA A 541 -36.20 -7.02 3.96
N LYS A 542 -36.27 -5.74 4.27
CA LYS A 542 -37.53 -4.96 4.19
C LYS A 542 -38.12 -4.96 2.77
N LYS A 543 -37.23 -4.86 1.75
CA LYS A 543 -37.65 -4.93 0.36
C LYS A 543 -38.26 -6.28 0.00
N CYS A 544 -37.65 -7.38 0.48
CA CYS A 544 -38.22 -8.73 0.33
C CYS A 544 -39.61 -8.80 1.01
N MET A 545 -39.73 -8.35 2.26
CA MET A 545 -41.02 -8.35 3.00
C MET A 545 -42.10 -7.51 2.28
N GLN A 546 -41.72 -6.31 1.80
CA GLN A 546 -42.65 -5.50 1.01
C GLN A 546 -43.09 -6.23 -0.27
N THR A 547 -42.19 -6.94 -0.93
CA THR A 547 -42.48 -7.72 -2.13
C THR A 547 -43.45 -8.88 -1.81
N LEU A 548 -43.26 -9.58 -0.68
CA LEU A 548 -44.17 -10.62 -0.19
C LEU A 548 -45.58 -10.06 0.04
N ILE A 549 -45.71 -8.89 0.67
CA ILE A 549 -46.96 -8.19 0.84
C ILE A 549 -47.59 -7.80 -0.50
N ASP A 550 -46.79 -7.25 -1.41
CA ASP A 550 -47.26 -6.82 -2.73
C ASP A 550 -47.73 -8.01 -3.59
N ILE A 551 -47.13 -9.20 -3.44
CA ILE A 551 -47.65 -10.44 -4.07
C ILE A 551 -49.02 -10.78 -3.54
N ILE A 552 -49.23 -10.79 -2.22
CA ILE A 552 -50.53 -11.04 -1.60
C ILE A 552 -51.56 -10.04 -2.14
N PHE A 553 -51.23 -8.76 -2.14
CA PHE A 553 -52.17 -7.74 -2.62
C PHE A 553 -52.39 -7.78 -4.14
N ASN A 554 -51.44 -8.30 -4.92
CA ASN A 554 -51.64 -8.53 -6.32
C ASN A 554 -52.73 -9.59 -6.55
N ASP A 555 -52.68 -10.68 -5.79
CA ASP A 555 -53.67 -11.77 -5.88
C ASP A 555 -55.03 -11.32 -5.31
N LEU A 556 -55.02 -10.47 -4.29
CA LEU A 556 -56.20 -9.88 -3.72
C LEU A 556 -56.83 -8.74 -4.55
N LYS A 557 -56.23 -8.32 -5.69
CA LYS A 557 -56.79 -7.23 -6.51
C LYS A 557 -58.28 -7.41 -6.89
N PRO A 558 -58.77 -8.59 -7.23
CA PRO A 558 -60.21 -8.76 -7.48
C PRO A 558 -61.07 -8.53 -6.24
N ALA A 559 -60.67 -9.08 -5.09
CA ALA A 559 -61.37 -8.97 -3.83
C ALA A 559 -61.31 -7.52 -3.27
N THR A 560 -60.16 -6.87 -3.30
CA THR A 560 -60.02 -5.47 -2.84
C THR A 560 -60.82 -4.48 -3.71
N LYS A 561 -60.92 -4.72 -5.03
CA LYS A 561 -61.82 -3.93 -5.90
C LYS A 561 -63.27 -4.16 -5.62
N ALA A 562 -63.68 -5.29 -5.08
CA ALA A 562 -65.04 -5.63 -4.72
C ALA A 562 -65.47 -5.01 -3.35
N LEU A 563 -64.51 -4.54 -2.53
CA LEU A 563 -64.81 -3.87 -1.26
C LEU A 563 -65.70 -2.66 -1.48
N PHE A 564 -66.78 -2.59 -0.65
CA PHE A 564 -67.83 -1.55 -0.68
C PHE A 564 -68.63 -1.50 -2.00
N GLN A 565 -68.49 -2.47 -2.90
CA GLN A 565 -69.34 -2.66 -4.05
C GLN A 565 -70.55 -3.57 -3.73
N GLN A 566 -71.39 -3.88 -4.72
CA GLN A 566 -72.56 -4.73 -4.51
C GLN A 566 -72.18 -6.13 -3.96
N SER A 567 -71.10 -6.71 -4.44
CA SER A 567 -70.59 -8.05 -4.05
C SER A 567 -69.98 -8.05 -2.63
N TRP A 568 -69.64 -6.91 -2.07
CA TRP A 568 -69.06 -6.82 -0.72
C TRP A 568 -69.99 -7.41 0.35
N TYR A 569 -71.30 -7.21 0.19
CA TYR A 569 -72.30 -7.74 1.14
C TYR A 569 -72.34 -9.27 1.13
N ASP A 570 -71.77 -9.95 0.08
CA ASP A 570 -71.78 -11.39 -0.04
C ASP A 570 -70.55 -12.08 0.63
N GLY A 571 -69.73 -11.34 1.34
CA GLY A 571 -68.66 -11.93 2.16
C GLY A 571 -67.25 -11.85 1.56
N VAL A 572 -66.91 -10.77 0.89
CA VAL A 572 -65.59 -10.55 0.29
C VAL A 572 -64.47 -10.58 1.35
N MET A 573 -64.74 -10.16 2.59
CA MET A 573 -63.73 -10.18 3.65
C MET A 573 -63.24 -11.59 3.96
N HIS A 574 -64.13 -12.56 3.97
CA HIS A 574 -63.77 -13.94 4.17
C HIS A 574 -62.74 -14.45 3.12
N GLN A 575 -62.92 -14.09 1.87
CA GLN A 575 -61.95 -14.40 0.82
C GLN A 575 -60.60 -13.73 1.06
N ILE A 576 -60.59 -12.47 1.52
CA ILE A 576 -59.35 -11.73 1.86
C ILE A 576 -58.63 -12.42 3.01
N VAL A 577 -59.35 -12.75 4.09
CA VAL A 577 -58.78 -13.39 5.27
C VAL A 577 -58.26 -14.79 4.98
N GLU A 578 -58.99 -15.60 4.19
CA GLU A 578 -58.49 -16.93 3.80
C GLU A 578 -57.24 -16.84 2.92
N THR A 579 -57.16 -15.89 1.99
CA THR A 579 -55.94 -15.66 1.21
C THR A 579 -54.76 -15.26 2.13
N PHE A 580 -55.00 -14.39 3.11
CA PHE A 580 -53.97 -14.07 4.12
C PHE A 580 -53.54 -15.32 4.90
N ARG A 581 -54.48 -16.20 5.27
CA ARG A 581 -54.21 -17.41 6.02
C ARG A 581 -53.34 -18.38 5.26
N ASP A 582 -53.61 -18.55 3.97
CA ASP A 582 -52.85 -19.43 3.10
C ASP A 582 -51.37 -18.97 3.00
N TYR A 583 -51.14 -17.68 2.71
CA TYR A 583 -49.78 -17.14 2.65
C TYR A 583 -49.07 -17.16 4.01
N MET A 584 -49.78 -16.81 5.08
CA MET A 584 -49.19 -16.75 6.41
C MET A 584 -48.83 -18.12 6.96
N ALA A 585 -49.43 -19.20 6.52
CA ALA A 585 -49.04 -20.58 6.89
C ALA A 585 -47.62 -20.90 6.42
N ASP A 586 -47.24 -20.50 5.19
CA ASP A 586 -45.90 -20.66 4.67
C ASP A 586 -44.92 -19.68 5.35
N TYR A 587 -45.31 -18.44 5.56
CA TYR A 587 -44.42 -17.44 6.16
C TYR A 587 -44.12 -17.78 7.63
N GLN A 588 -45.09 -18.28 8.41
CA GLN A 588 -44.85 -18.74 9.78
C GLN A 588 -43.94 -19.95 9.85
N SER A 589 -43.92 -20.77 8.80
CA SER A 589 -43.12 -21.99 8.78
C SER A 589 -41.64 -21.73 8.40
N TYR A 590 -41.36 -20.74 7.53
CA TYR A 590 -40.06 -20.62 6.87
C TYR A 590 -39.40 -19.27 6.99
N LEU A 591 -40.10 -18.22 7.49
CA LEU A 591 -39.52 -16.89 7.70
C LEU A 591 -38.97 -16.76 9.12
N ASN A 592 -37.87 -16.02 9.28
CA ASN A 592 -37.31 -15.68 10.58
C ASN A 592 -38.38 -15.01 11.47
N ALA A 593 -38.46 -15.38 12.75
CA ALA A 593 -39.49 -14.92 13.66
C ALA A 593 -39.58 -13.38 13.83
N ALA A 594 -38.39 -12.72 13.88
CA ALA A 594 -38.35 -11.27 14.00
C ALA A 594 -38.84 -10.57 12.71
N LEU A 595 -38.52 -11.12 11.54
CA LEU A 595 -39.06 -10.63 10.27
C LEU A 595 -40.57 -10.87 10.14
N LEU A 596 -41.03 -12.02 10.63
CA LEU A 596 -42.45 -12.35 10.63
C LEU A 596 -43.27 -11.34 11.44
N GLU A 597 -42.80 -10.96 12.63
CA GLU A 597 -43.47 -9.95 13.46
C GLU A 597 -43.60 -8.61 12.72
N LEU A 598 -42.51 -8.14 12.08
CA LEU A 598 -42.52 -6.92 11.27
C LEU A 598 -43.41 -7.04 10.02
N LEU A 599 -43.37 -8.19 9.34
CA LEU A 599 -44.21 -8.44 8.17
C LEU A 599 -45.72 -8.40 8.52
N VAL A 600 -46.10 -8.97 9.65
CA VAL A 600 -47.51 -8.95 10.09
C VAL A 600 -47.98 -7.52 10.40
N GLU A 601 -47.15 -6.70 11.00
CA GLU A 601 -47.45 -5.27 11.21
C GLU A 601 -47.63 -4.52 9.89
N ASP A 602 -46.68 -4.70 8.96
CA ASP A 602 -46.71 -4.04 7.65
C ASP A 602 -47.88 -4.55 6.79
N LEU A 603 -48.21 -5.85 6.88
CA LEU A 603 -49.38 -6.43 6.23
C LEU A 603 -50.68 -5.84 6.75
N LEU A 604 -50.77 -5.68 8.08
CA LEU A 604 -51.92 -5.02 8.70
C LEU A 604 -52.05 -3.57 8.25
N ASP A 605 -50.97 -2.82 8.25
CA ASP A 605 -50.95 -1.42 7.77
C ASP A 605 -51.39 -1.33 6.29
N ALA A 606 -50.90 -2.23 5.44
CA ALA A 606 -51.27 -2.31 4.04
C ALA A 606 -52.76 -2.67 3.86
N PHE A 607 -53.25 -3.61 4.69
CA PHE A 607 -54.67 -3.97 4.71
C PHE A 607 -55.55 -2.79 5.11
N LEU A 608 -55.23 -2.15 6.27
CA LEU A 608 -56.00 -1.00 6.76
C LEU A 608 -56.00 0.14 5.74
N LEU A 609 -54.82 0.42 5.12
CA LEU A 609 -54.72 1.47 4.08
C LEU A 609 -55.56 1.12 2.85
N THR A 610 -55.56 -0.14 2.42
CA THR A 610 -56.37 -0.61 1.27
C THR A 610 -57.84 -0.50 1.57
N TYR A 611 -58.28 -0.92 2.76
CA TYR A 611 -59.67 -0.85 3.21
C TYR A 611 -60.14 0.60 3.32
N LEU A 612 -59.36 1.48 3.93
CA LEU A 612 -59.65 2.92 4.06
C LEU A 612 -59.72 3.62 2.69
N ASN A 613 -58.81 3.29 1.79
CA ASN A 613 -58.83 3.82 0.40
C ASN A 613 -60.08 3.36 -0.36
N ALA A 614 -60.49 2.10 -0.21
CA ALA A 614 -61.69 1.57 -0.81
C ALA A 614 -62.94 2.28 -0.23
N LEU A 615 -62.99 2.50 1.09
CA LEU A 615 -64.07 3.22 1.76
C LEU A 615 -64.12 4.70 1.33
N ALA A 616 -62.97 5.39 1.24
CA ALA A 616 -62.91 6.80 0.79
C ALA A 616 -63.49 7.02 -0.60
N ASN A 617 -63.42 5.97 -1.45
CA ASN A 617 -63.92 5.99 -2.82
C ASN A 617 -65.14 5.13 -3.05
N SER A 618 -65.87 4.75 -1.94
CA SER A 618 -67.03 3.89 -2.00
C SER A 618 -68.23 4.53 -2.74
N PRO A 619 -69.06 3.75 -3.41
CA PRO A 619 -70.35 4.19 -3.93
C PRO A 619 -71.34 4.44 -2.78
N LYS A 620 -72.64 4.62 -3.08
CA LYS A 620 -73.68 4.72 -2.07
C LYS A 620 -73.85 3.44 -1.24
N LEU A 621 -73.57 3.52 0.05
CA LEU A 621 -73.64 2.43 1.02
C LEU A 621 -75.07 2.27 1.53
N ARG A 622 -75.57 1.03 1.57
CA ARG A 622 -76.92 0.71 2.08
C ARG A 622 -76.92 0.70 3.60
N MET A 623 -77.44 1.76 4.23
CA MET A 623 -77.52 1.80 5.68
C MET A 623 -78.82 1.11 6.15
N PRO A 624 -78.81 0.36 7.29
CA PRO A 624 -77.72 0.08 8.22
C PRO A 624 -76.82 -1.13 7.81
N ALA A 625 -77.18 -1.90 6.79
CA ALA A 625 -76.48 -3.13 6.39
C ALA A 625 -74.95 -2.94 6.13
N ALA A 626 -74.55 -1.76 5.67
CA ALA A 626 -73.15 -1.43 5.49
C ALA A 626 -72.38 -1.34 6.82
N ALA A 627 -72.96 -0.80 7.86
CA ALA A 627 -72.38 -0.72 9.19
C ALA A 627 -72.24 -2.12 9.82
N GLU A 628 -73.26 -2.94 9.68
CA GLU A 628 -73.30 -4.32 10.17
C GLU A 628 -72.13 -5.12 9.42
N ARG A 629 -72.10 -4.99 8.13
CA ARG A 629 -71.05 -5.67 7.33
C ARG A 629 -69.64 -5.20 7.70
N MET A 630 -69.45 -3.90 7.87
CA MET A 630 -68.16 -3.35 8.28
C MET A 630 -67.72 -3.86 9.67
N ARG A 631 -68.69 -4.03 10.60
CA ARG A 631 -68.44 -4.62 11.92
C ARG A 631 -67.97 -6.07 11.79
N ASP A 632 -68.62 -6.86 10.93
CA ASP A 632 -68.25 -8.24 10.68
C ASP A 632 -66.85 -8.30 10.06
N ASP A 633 -66.54 -7.45 9.08
CA ASP A 633 -65.21 -7.36 8.44
C ASP A 633 -64.13 -7.02 9.47
N ILE A 634 -64.34 -6.06 10.37
CA ILE A 634 -63.42 -5.69 11.44
C ILE A 634 -63.17 -6.86 12.38
N ASN A 635 -64.26 -7.55 12.81
CA ASN A 635 -64.16 -8.69 13.72
C ASN A 635 -63.39 -9.86 13.07
N GLU A 636 -63.66 -10.18 11.80
CA GLU A 636 -63.04 -11.27 11.08
C GLU A 636 -61.54 -10.98 10.85
N ALA A 637 -61.19 -9.77 10.39
CA ALA A 637 -59.82 -9.36 10.17
C ALA A 637 -59.02 -9.25 11.48
N SER A 638 -59.57 -8.61 12.52
CA SER A 638 -58.90 -8.47 13.82
C SER A 638 -58.66 -9.82 14.50
N THR A 639 -59.60 -10.76 14.38
CA THR A 639 -59.45 -12.14 14.91
C THR A 639 -58.29 -12.86 14.18
N PHE A 640 -58.22 -12.70 12.85
CA PHE A 640 -57.11 -13.29 12.07
C PHE A 640 -55.76 -12.74 12.51
N PHE A 641 -55.57 -11.41 12.53
CA PHE A 641 -54.29 -10.80 12.90
C PHE A 641 -53.89 -11.11 14.34
N ALA A 642 -54.85 -11.15 15.29
CA ALA A 642 -54.60 -11.59 16.67
C ALA A 642 -54.16 -13.07 16.76
N SER A 643 -54.62 -13.93 15.85
CA SER A 643 -54.24 -15.34 15.80
C SER A 643 -52.83 -15.57 15.25
N VAL A 644 -52.40 -14.71 14.32
CA VAL A 644 -51.10 -14.83 13.64
C VAL A 644 -49.96 -14.30 14.54
N SER A 645 -50.15 -13.24 15.29
CA SER A 645 -49.16 -12.66 16.20
C SER A 645 -49.76 -12.41 17.61
N PRO A 646 -49.93 -13.46 18.42
CA PRO A 646 -50.60 -13.35 19.73
C PRO A 646 -49.80 -12.54 20.79
N GLY A 647 -48.53 -12.24 20.49
CA GLY A 647 -47.63 -11.45 21.38
C GLY A 647 -47.72 -9.93 21.17
N GLN A 648 -48.38 -9.48 20.09
CA GLN A 648 -48.48 -8.06 19.73
C GLN A 648 -49.91 -7.53 19.93
N ASP A 649 -50.03 -6.29 20.40
CA ASP A 649 -51.34 -5.61 20.47
C ASP A 649 -51.72 -5.02 19.10
N LEU A 650 -52.04 -5.89 18.15
CA LEU A 650 -52.49 -5.49 16.82
C LEU A 650 -53.96 -5.06 16.81
N ALA A 651 -54.75 -5.45 17.82
CA ALA A 651 -56.15 -5.10 17.94
C ALA A 651 -56.37 -3.58 18.08
N SER A 652 -55.45 -2.90 18.79
CA SER A 652 -55.53 -1.43 18.96
C SER A 652 -55.43 -0.68 17.62
N ARG A 653 -54.75 -1.24 16.62
CA ARG A 653 -54.62 -0.61 15.28
C ARG A 653 -55.93 -0.59 14.49
N PHE A 654 -56.90 -1.48 14.81
CA PHE A 654 -58.26 -1.44 14.25
C PHE A 654 -59.07 -0.31 14.77
N GLY A 655 -58.68 0.39 15.84
CA GLY A 655 -59.36 1.51 16.44
C GLY A 655 -59.79 2.60 15.46
N VAL A 656 -58.97 2.83 14.41
CA VAL A 656 -59.29 3.77 13.34
C VAL A 656 -60.56 3.34 12.59
N LEU A 657 -60.70 2.03 12.28
CA LEU A 657 -61.90 1.50 11.61
C LEU A 657 -63.11 1.51 12.54
N GLU A 658 -62.92 1.21 13.83
CA GLU A 658 -64.01 1.28 14.84
C GLU A 658 -64.54 2.70 15.01
N MET A 659 -63.68 3.70 15.04
CA MET A 659 -64.09 5.11 15.09
C MET A 659 -64.85 5.54 13.83
N ILE A 660 -64.44 5.06 12.65
CA ILE A 660 -65.13 5.31 11.39
C ILE A 660 -66.47 4.58 11.37
N LEU A 661 -66.54 3.32 11.85
CA LEU A 661 -67.77 2.58 12.01
C LEU A 661 -68.77 3.32 12.91
N ALA A 662 -68.28 3.87 14.03
CA ALA A 662 -69.11 4.70 14.93
C ALA A 662 -69.66 5.95 14.21
N MET A 663 -68.97 6.53 13.26
CA MET A 663 -69.48 7.62 12.41
C MET A 663 -70.52 7.14 11.38
N LEU A 664 -70.34 5.91 10.86
CA LEU A 664 -71.31 5.30 9.94
C LEU A 664 -72.60 4.88 10.64
N GLU A 665 -72.57 4.50 11.91
CA GLU A 665 -73.76 4.12 12.73
C GLU A 665 -74.47 5.30 13.30
N ALA A 666 -73.78 6.44 13.46
CA ALA A 666 -74.33 7.60 14.12
C ALA A 666 -75.48 8.22 13.31
N SER A 667 -76.59 8.57 14.01
CA SER A 667 -77.61 9.41 13.42
C SER A 667 -77.11 10.84 13.19
N LYS A 668 -77.82 11.63 12.37
CA LYS A 668 -77.46 13.01 11.99
C LYS A 668 -76.96 13.84 13.17
N ASP A 669 -77.61 13.73 14.30
CA ASP A 669 -77.37 14.54 15.51
C ASP A 669 -76.11 14.10 16.27
N PHE A 670 -75.74 12.85 16.14
CA PHE A 670 -74.54 12.24 16.86
C PHE A 670 -73.31 12.07 16.03
N VAL A 671 -73.33 12.23 14.70
CA VAL A 671 -72.17 12.14 13.83
C VAL A 671 -71.02 13.03 14.30
N PHE A 672 -71.35 14.21 14.81
CA PHE A 672 -70.32 15.12 15.30
C PHE A 672 -69.55 14.54 16.50
N LEU A 673 -70.18 13.80 17.39
CA LEU A 673 -69.50 13.20 18.54
C LEU A 673 -68.50 12.11 18.12
N SER A 674 -68.92 11.22 17.21
CA SER A 674 -68.09 10.19 16.67
C SER A 674 -66.93 10.78 15.86
N PHE A 675 -67.16 11.81 15.04
CA PHE A 675 -66.18 12.58 14.36
C PHE A 675 -65.14 13.17 15.32
N TRP A 676 -65.60 13.71 16.48
CA TRP A 676 -64.68 14.38 17.40
C TRP A 676 -63.67 13.42 18.04
N SER A 677 -64.07 12.22 18.37
CA SER A 677 -63.21 11.17 18.87
C SER A 677 -62.18 10.79 17.82
N PHE A 678 -62.56 10.55 16.57
CA PHE A 678 -61.70 10.28 15.44
C PHE A 678 -60.69 11.42 15.17
N ALA A 679 -61.19 12.67 15.16
CA ALA A 679 -60.36 13.83 14.81
C ALA A 679 -59.31 14.17 15.86
N LYS A 680 -59.51 13.84 17.13
CA LYS A 680 -58.51 14.01 18.20
C LYS A 680 -57.34 13.08 18.03
N GLU A 681 -57.55 11.87 17.55
CA GLU A 681 -56.53 10.84 17.43
C GLU A 681 -55.83 10.84 16.06
N HIS A 682 -56.63 11.06 15.00
CA HIS A 682 -56.14 10.94 13.62
C HIS A 682 -56.08 12.26 12.85
N GLY A 683 -56.48 13.38 13.49
CA GLY A 683 -56.59 14.67 12.82
C GLY A 683 -57.95 14.81 12.09
N PRO A 684 -58.31 16.03 11.64
CA PRO A 684 -59.64 16.33 11.14
C PRO A 684 -60.02 15.64 9.83
N ASN A 685 -59.05 15.26 8.98
CA ASN A 685 -59.26 14.52 7.72
C ASN A 685 -60.56 14.83 6.96
N LEU A 686 -60.90 16.15 6.85
CA LEU A 686 -62.21 16.63 6.40
C LEU A 686 -62.66 16.07 5.06
N ALA A 687 -61.75 15.90 4.11
CA ALA A 687 -62.06 15.36 2.78
C ALA A 687 -62.49 13.89 2.83
N PHE A 688 -61.81 13.10 3.66
CA PHE A 688 -62.16 11.69 3.91
C PHE A 688 -63.52 11.57 4.58
N VAL A 689 -63.75 12.31 5.68
CA VAL A 689 -64.99 12.32 6.42
C VAL A 689 -66.18 12.76 5.54
N GLU A 690 -66.00 13.81 4.73
CA GLU A 690 -66.99 14.23 3.76
C GLU A 690 -67.30 13.13 2.74
N GLY A 691 -66.30 12.42 2.25
CA GLY A 691 -66.48 11.29 1.35
C GLY A 691 -67.29 10.17 1.96
N VAL A 692 -66.99 9.76 3.19
CA VAL A 692 -67.67 8.71 3.94
C VAL A 692 -69.16 9.14 4.22
N LEU A 693 -69.43 10.37 4.70
CA LEU A 693 -70.74 10.83 4.90
C LEU A 693 -71.59 10.94 3.63
N ARG A 694 -71.00 11.32 2.53
CA ARG A 694 -71.61 11.34 1.19
C ARG A 694 -71.96 9.95 0.65
N SER A 695 -71.19 8.92 1.04
CA SER A 695 -71.49 7.55 0.64
C SER A 695 -72.70 6.95 1.33
N ARG A 696 -73.12 7.42 2.48
CA ARG A 696 -74.34 6.95 3.21
C ARG A 696 -75.62 7.15 2.39
N SER A 697 -76.46 6.12 2.31
CA SER A 697 -77.73 6.20 1.57
C SER A 697 -78.79 6.91 2.30
N ASP A 698 -78.69 6.99 3.63
CA ASP A 698 -79.71 7.61 4.54
C ASP A 698 -79.46 9.12 4.70
N PHE A 699 -78.34 9.68 4.20
CA PHE A 699 -78.10 11.13 4.22
C PHE A 699 -78.24 11.72 2.82
N ASP A 700 -79.08 12.80 2.76
CA ASP A 700 -79.18 13.62 1.55
C ASP A 700 -78.03 14.67 1.50
N ARG A 701 -77.86 15.34 0.35
CA ARG A 701 -76.84 16.38 0.17
C ARG A 701 -76.93 17.51 1.17
N SER A 702 -78.13 17.88 1.57
CA SER A 702 -78.40 18.97 2.51
C SER A 702 -77.92 18.60 3.91
N ALA A 703 -78.21 17.39 4.35
CA ALA A 703 -77.79 16.88 5.66
C ALA A 703 -76.28 16.79 5.76
N VAL A 704 -75.63 16.25 4.73
CA VAL A 704 -74.10 16.15 4.69
C VAL A 704 -73.51 17.56 4.75
N ASN A 705 -74.01 18.52 3.97
CA ASN A 705 -73.46 19.88 3.97
C ASN A 705 -73.62 20.55 5.33
N GLU A 706 -74.73 20.37 5.98
CA GLU A 706 -75.05 20.93 7.32
C GLU A 706 -74.08 20.31 8.37
N ILE A 707 -73.88 19.00 8.35
CA ILE A 707 -72.98 18.31 9.25
C ILE A 707 -71.51 18.79 9.00
N MET A 708 -71.12 18.87 7.75
CA MET A 708 -69.77 19.28 7.41
C MET A 708 -69.48 20.75 7.72
N GLU A 709 -70.46 21.62 7.60
CA GLU A 709 -70.30 23.02 7.98
C GLU A 709 -70.19 23.16 9.53
N SER A 710 -70.94 22.38 10.29
CA SER A 710 -70.77 22.30 11.74
C SER A 710 -69.40 21.79 12.15
N ILE A 711 -68.89 20.70 11.49
CA ILE A 711 -67.59 20.12 11.70
C ILE A 711 -66.48 21.15 11.38
N ARG A 712 -66.52 21.80 10.23
CA ARG A 712 -65.53 22.79 9.81
C ARG A 712 -65.43 23.99 10.73
N ARG A 713 -66.56 24.47 11.23
CA ARG A 713 -66.68 25.57 12.21
C ARG A 713 -65.97 25.16 13.51
N LYS A 714 -66.35 24.02 14.05
CA LYS A 714 -65.80 23.54 15.32
C LYS A 714 -64.27 23.20 15.26
N VAL A 715 -63.80 22.59 14.15
CA VAL A 715 -62.38 22.34 13.93
C VAL A 715 -61.62 23.67 13.95
N LYS A 716 -62.18 24.73 13.35
CA LYS A 716 -61.56 26.05 13.35
C LYS A 716 -61.57 26.71 14.73
N ASP A 717 -62.71 26.62 15.43
CA ASP A 717 -62.90 27.24 16.74
C ASP A 717 -61.98 26.62 17.82
N GLU A 718 -61.78 25.33 17.78
CA GLU A 718 -60.90 24.57 18.70
C GLU A 718 -59.45 24.50 18.23
N GLY A 719 -59.14 25.01 17.03
CA GLY A 719 -57.80 24.98 16.49
C GLY A 719 -57.21 23.56 16.28
N LEU A 720 -58.07 22.59 15.94
CA LEU A 720 -57.66 21.20 15.80
C LEU A 720 -56.77 21.04 14.58
N THR A 721 -55.55 20.53 14.80
CA THR A 721 -54.53 20.26 13.77
C THR A 721 -54.25 18.76 13.70
N ASP A 722 -53.50 18.34 12.69
CA ASP A 722 -53.04 16.97 12.59
C ASP A 722 -52.17 16.62 13.81
N PRO A 723 -52.19 15.37 14.27
CA PRO A 723 -51.39 14.91 15.40
C PRO A 723 -49.87 15.04 15.07
N PRO A 724 -49.03 15.25 16.10
CA PRO A 724 -47.59 15.41 15.90
C PRO A 724 -46.95 14.17 15.24
N GLU A 725 -47.46 12.99 15.55
CA GLU A 725 -47.06 11.74 14.89
C GLU A 725 -48.03 11.42 13.76
N PRO A 726 -47.52 11.11 12.55
CA PRO A 726 -48.35 10.84 11.39
C PRO A 726 -49.08 9.50 11.58
N THR A 727 -50.42 9.53 11.62
CA THR A 727 -51.24 8.32 11.64
C THR A 727 -51.45 7.74 10.24
N ILE A 728 -52.03 6.53 10.16
CA ILE A 728 -52.36 5.86 8.89
C ILE A 728 -53.22 6.73 7.97
N MET A 729 -54.05 7.58 8.54
CA MET A 729 -54.94 8.48 7.80
C MET A 729 -54.20 9.47 6.87
N LYS A 730 -52.92 9.79 7.15
CA LYS A 730 -52.09 10.65 6.29
C LYS A 730 -51.76 9.99 4.94
N LYS A 731 -51.73 8.65 4.93
CA LYS A 731 -51.43 7.84 3.70
C LYS A 731 -52.68 7.61 2.86
N VAL A 732 -53.89 7.90 3.37
CA VAL A 732 -55.18 7.63 2.68
C VAL A 732 -55.38 8.61 1.52
N ALA A 733 -55.49 8.04 0.29
CA ALA A 733 -55.72 8.81 -0.92
C ALA A 733 -57.23 9.11 -1.12
N VAL A 734 -57.64 10.32 -0.76
CA VAL A 734 -58.99 10.78 -1.05
C VAL A 734 -59.07 11.29 -2.50
N GLY A 735 -59.80 10.62 -3.38
CA GLY A 735 -59.96 11.01 -4.77
C GLY A 735 -60.60 12.40 -4.86
N ASN A 736 -59.92 13.37 -5.46
CA ASN A 736 -60.48 14.68 -5.79
C ASN A 736 -61.70 14.49 -6.73
N ALA A 737 -62.74 15.29 -6.53
CA ALA A 737 -63.95 15.24 -7.35
C ALA A 737 -63.70 15.32 -8.88
N PHE A 738 -62.54 15.84 -9.28
CA PHE A 738 -62.11 15.92 -10.69
C PHE A 738 -61.64 14.57 -11.27
N THR A 739 -61.06 13.73 -10.47
CA THR A 739 -60.61 12.37 -10.91
C THR A 739 -61.78 11.37 -10.99
N ARG A 740 -62.87 11.61 -10.29
CA ARG A 740 -64.12 10.83 -10.45
C ARG A 740 -64.79 11.09 -11.81
N PHE A 741 -64.68 12.29 -12.38
CA PHE A 741 -65.30 12.66 -13.66
C PHE A 741 -64.56 12.07 -14.89
N LEU A 742 -63.27 11.66 -14.73
CA LEU A 742 -62.50 11.07 -15.78
C LEU A 742 -62.54 9.51 -15.80
N ARG A 743 -63.20 8.87 -14.83
CA ARG A 743 -63.36 7.44 -14.72
C ARG A 743 -64.80 6.94 -15.01
N THR A 744 -65.73 7.82 -15.40
CA THR A 744 -67.00 7.52 -16.05
C THR A 744 -66.93 7.88 -17.52
#